data_bd0c570a8f2a448febfb2813c71b642a
#
_entry.id   bd0c570a8f2a448febfb2813c71b642a
#
_cell.length_a   1.000
_cell.length_b   1.000
_cell.length_c   1.000
_cell.angle_alpha   90.00
_cell.angle_beta   90.00
_cell.angle_gamma   90.00
#
_symmetry.space_group_name_H-M   'P 1'
#
loop_
_entity.id
_entity.type
_entity.pdbx_description
1 polymer ?
#
loop_
_entity_poly.entity_id
_entity_poly.type
_entity_poly.pdbx_seq_one_letter_code
_entity_poly.pdbx_strand_id
1 'polypeptide(L)'
;MRLSQRLFAALLSLGAVPGLAAPINNQAASANNQQVNAIKAVPTTVKPSYGLQFQSQGAGTANTLSGYFFLPLAQSKDGSVAFWDGFANWNYGSQLDVNAVGASSRAGYRWLDSSKKWTFGINAGADTTPNQSNYYWQAGVGLEALKKNFEFRANGYIPFGDTSEFVSNGISSAYLSSNKLYLNAFEIWNASFGGVEAEVGIPVATWKNASLWAYSGYYYLNAAIADGPGSSGYKARAELKLSTNLAIGATLSYDTIFDTKASGYLRYSSKPVFKSPIRAVDIAEIQYFANRGLPVQREIDVRIGQVTIDKPNTVATDPSTGQTLIVRCVAQSGDGNSCNYSDLASAVSAGSSNVILLANGTSSSLSGSTIDLPAGIQLTSGSNAPTVSTQYGSVNLRNYFRSATSSAPTISNGTIRIGSNTTIDGIGFTDTTITNYSTSNVAIRNNTFLRSFSSNPTGISTDARAPIDFNGVTNVTISSNTFTDPSVDRYTVSGVDYLSGRAVSIQNSESVTIASNSISGALGEGIGLDNVTGTNVIRSNTITGMKAGPDTNQEAGIFIRNNSGSTTYTIADNSVSNNTAFRVDSSGNTTASLNSTDGIEFNLCRGTSFAAADRFTDGLYGDCAAAASGNVTITSNTISSLNGGADGLDLNIGQNANLTLVASSNNVTGVGDEGLTFDVRGNANPTATITNNILQSNNAKTGSTDGIALTIGAESSTVASGQGSFVITGNTIGVVGTAATTDSAEGIKIDIVGTTGSSAGFNYNFTISNNVVTVPTGDVIEIATQSGSAYALGSILSASISGNTLTKQFTSSNEGLKFTANSGFAGTATADIQNNAINILGGSSAYAIQLVQSGSGTTNSKLVGNSATSNGGGTSTIRLERTAGTLNNVNNSSTSANNNGMTYSPSGTINNIGQLP
;
A
#
# COMPACT_ATOMS: atom_id res chain seq x y z
N MET A 1 8.70 13.34 -41.99
CA MET A 1 9.07 14.63 -42.61
C MET A 1 9.58 14.49 -44.05
N ARG A 2 10.52 13.60 -44.42
CA ARG A 2 11.10 13.57 -45.80
C ARG A 2 10.17 13.03 -46.89
N LEU A 3 9.17 12.21 -46.57
CA LEU A 3 8.22 11.64 -47.56
C LEU A 3 7.09 12.64 -47.90
N SER A 4 6.65 13.44 -46.92
CA SER A 4 5.58 14.44 -47.11
C SER A 4 6.06 15.64 -47.99
N GLN A 5 7.32 16.05 -47.82
CA GLN A 5 7.90 17.11 -48.65
C GLN A 5 8.10 16.68 -50.14
N ARG A 6 8.34 15.38 -50.37
CA ARG A 6 8.45 14.88 -51.75
C ARG A 6 7.09 14.74 -52.45
N LEU A 7 6.02 14.42 -51.69
CA LEU A 7 4.67 14.38 -52.24
C LEU A 7 4.15 15.79 -52.55
N PHE A 8 4.46 16.78 -51.73
CA PHE A 8 4.08 18.18 -51.97
C PHE A 8 4.80 18.77 -53.19
N ALA A 9 6.08 18.49 -53.33
CA ALA A 9 6.83 18.85 -54.50
C ALA A 9 6.34 18.16 -55.79
N ALA A 10 5.91 16.90 -55.69
CA ALA A 10 5.35 16.16 -56.83
C ALA A 10 3.96 16.67 -57.24
N LEU A 11 3.13 17.11 -56.30
CA LEU A 11 1.84 17.73 -56.63
C LEU A 11 1.96 19.15 -57.17
N LEU A 12 2.94 19.93 -56.70
CA LEU A 12 3.27 21.24 -57.25
C LEU A 12 3.98 21.15 -58.61
N SER A 13 4.77 20.10 -58.85
CA SER A 13 5.44 19.90 -60.14
C SER A 13 4.48 19.38 -61.23
N LEU A 14 3.35 18.82 -60.89
CA LEU A 14 2.29 18.50 -61.85
C LEU A 14 1.52 19.73 -62.34
N GLY A 15 1.66 20.90 -61.69
CA GLY A 15 1.16 22.21 -62.14
C GLY A 15 2.09 23.02 -62.97
N ALA A 16 3.35 22.59 -63.13
CA ALA A 16 4.39 23.33 -63.89
C ALA A 16 5.09 22.40 -64.92
N VAL A 17 4.36 21.84 -65.85
CA VAL A 17 4.94 21.28 -67.03
C VAL A 17 4.75 22.29 -68.15
N PRO A 18 5.73 23.12 -68.47
CA PRO A 18 5.75 23.90 -69.69
C PRO A 18 6.21 22.98 -70.82
N GLY A 19 5.33 22.68 -71.74
CA GLY A 19 5.76 22.06 -72.97
C GLY A 19 5.04 20.85 -73.52
N LEU A 20 3.71 20.86 -73.53
CA LEU A 20 2.94 20.05 -74.49
C LEU A 20 1.85 20.93 -75.17
N ALA A 21 2.29 22.06 -75.76
CA ALA A 21 1.56 22.72 -76.77
C ALA A 21 2.07 22.13 -78.08
N ALA A 22 1.48 21.06 -78.52
CA ALA A 22 1.58 20.61 -79.92
C ALA A 22 0.92 21.70 -80.79
N PRO A 23 1.54 22.12 -81.89
CA PRO A 23 0.93 23.11 -82.80
C PRO A 23 -0.31 22.49 -83.44
N ILE A 24 -1.47 23.12 -83.20
CA ILE A 24 -2.67 22.85 -83.99
C ILE A 24 -2.43 23.36 -85.44
N ASN A 25 -2.22 22.45 -86.37
CA ASN A 25 -2.20 22.69 -87.73
C ASN A 25 -3.54 23.25 -88.16
N ASN A 26 -3.57 24.56 -88.54
CA ASN A 26 -4.70 25.17 -89.21
C ASN A 26 -4.70 24.72 -90.66
N GLN A 27 -5.43 23.66 -90.95
CA GLN A 27 -5.93 23.47 -92.31
C GLN A 27 -7.29 24.10 -92.44
N ALA A 28 -7.35 25.19 -93.14
CA ALA A 28 -8.59 25.81 -93.61
C ALA A 28 -9.34 24.84 -94.50
N ALA A 29 -10.41 24.25 -93.99
CA ALA A 29 -11.40 23.54 -94.78
C ALA A 29 -12.55 24.49 -95.07
N SER A 30 -12.79 24.71 -96.32
CA SER A 30 -13.81 25.51 -96.93
C SER A 30 -15.19 25.42 -96.37
N ALA A 31 -15.82 26.59 -96.28
CA ALA A 31 -17.20 26.81 -95.92
C ALA A 31 -18.22 25.89 -96.64
N ASN A 32 -18.91 25.05 -95.89
CA ASN A 32 -20.24 24.60 -96.29
C ASN A 32 -21.21 25.16 -95.23
N ASN A 33 -21.94 26.16 -95.67
CA ASN A 33 -23.09 26.73 -95.02
C ASN A 33 -24.12 25.65 -94.75
N GLN A 34 -24.10 24.92 -93.68
CA GLN A 34 -25.22 24.28 -93.08
C GLN A 34 -25.68 25.05 -91.90
N GLN A 35 -26.92 25.52 -91.93
CA GLN A 35 -27.61 26.17 -90.81
C GLN A 35 -27.24 25.53 -89.49
N VAL A 36 -26.64 26.31 -88.65
CA VAL A 36 -26.47 25.99 -87.24
C VAL A 36 -27.84 25.97 -86.63
N ASN A 37 -28.48 24.81 -86.59
CA ASN A 37 -29.66 24.59 -85.77
C ASN A 37 -29.43 25.06 -84.42
N ALA A 38 -30.29 25.95 -83.91
CA ALA A 38 -30.26 26.59 -82.63
C ALA A 38 -29.87 25.51 -81.53
N ILE A 39 -28.89 25.87 -80.79
CA ILE A 39 -28.46 25.14 -79.59
C ILE A 39 -29.70 24.81 -78.74
N LYS A 40 -30.11 23.53 -78.70
CA LYS A 40 -31.19 23.09 -77.83
C LYS A 40 -30.90 23.54 -76.42
N ALA A 41 -31.88 24.20 -75.84
CA ALA A 41 -31.75 24.80 -74.50
C ALA A 41 -31.11 23.84 -73.48
N VAL A 42 -30.09 24.32 -72.85
CA VAL A 42 -29.42 23.62 -71.68
C VAL A 42 -30.51 23.09 -70.74
N PRO A 43 -30.44 21.81 -70.38
CA PRO A 43 -31.41 21.26 -69.39
C PRO A 43 -31.32 22.04 -68.09
N THR A 44 -32.38 22.75 -67.77
CA THR A 44 -32.45 23.54 -66.50
C THR A 44 -33.01 22.71 -65.35
N THR A 45 -33.64 21.61 -65.61
CA THR A 45 -34.32 20.77 -64.60
C THR A 45 -33.32 19.77 -63.96
N VAL A 46 -33.24 19.82 -62.66
CA VAL A 46 -32.44 18.92 -61.79
C VAL A 46 -33.38 17.84 -61.20
N LYS A 47 -32.95 16.57 -61.20
CA LYS A 47 -33.66 15.45 -60.60
C LYS A 47 -33.06 15.06 -59.27
N PRO A 48 -33.81 14.34 -58.40
CA PRO A 48 -33.24 13.71 -57.21
C PRO A 48 -32.06 12.82 -57.58
N SER A 49 -31.00 12.86 -56.75
CA SER A 49 -29.85 11.96 -56.82
C SER A 49 -29.51 11.38 -55.45
N TYR A 50 -28.92 10.23 -55.46
CA TYR A 50 -28.42 9.54 -54.31
C TYR A 50 -27.08 8.88 -54.63
N GLY A 51 -26.28 8.58 -53.61
CA GLY A 51 -25.00 7.97 -53.87
C GLY A 51 -24.28 7.53 -52.61
N LEU A 52 -23.04 7.11 -52.82
CA LEU A 52 -22.12 6.69 -51.75
C LEU A 52 -20.83 7.53 -51.86
N GLN A 53 -20.28 7.84 -50.75
CA GLN A 53 -18.96 8.47 -50.66
C GLN A 53 -18.14 7.73 -49.61
N PHE A 54 -16.92 7.41 -49.95
CA PHE A 54 -15.89 6.99 -49.02
C PHE A 54 -14.87 8.11 -48.92
N GLN A 55 -14.43 8.41 -47.73
CA GLN A 55 -13.35 9.38 -47.47
C GLN A 55 -12.42 8.80 -46.42
N SER A 56 -11.13 8.81 -46.66
CA SER A 56 -10.13 8.45 -45.66
C SER A 56 -9.93 9.58 -44.65
N GLN A 57 -9.37 9.23 -43.53
CA GLN A 57 -9.06 10.17 -42.43
C GLN A 57 -8.34 11.43 -42.94
N GLY A 58 -8.79 12.60 -42.52
CA GLY A 58 -8.23 13.91 -42.88
C GLY A 58 -7.79 14.70 -41.64
N ALA A 59 -7.69 16.03 -41.80
CA ALA A 59 -7.40 16.94 -40.69
C ALA A 59 -8.60 17.04 -39.71
N GLY A 60 -8.52 16.35 -38.60
CA GLY A 60 -9.58 16.32 -37.60
C GLY A 60 -10.81 15.48 -37.96
N THR A 61 -10.80 14.71 -39.02
CA THR A 61 -11.91 13.87 -39.46
C THR A 61 -11.51 12.39 -39.47
N ALA A 62 -12.49 11.49 -39.24
CA ALA A 62 -12.32 10.04 -39.28
C ALA A 62 -12.35 9.50 -40.71
N ASN A 63 -12.10 8.20 -40.90
CA ASN A 63 -12.54 7.54 -42.11
C ASN A 63 -14.06 7.51 -42.11
N THR A 64 -14.65 7.81 -43.27
CA THR A 64 -16.11 7.96 -43.36
C THR A 64 -16.63 7.22 -44.60
N LEU A 65 -17.63 6.38 -44.37
CA LEU A 65 -18.46 5.84 -45.41
C LEU A 65 -19.84 6.48 -45.31
N SER A 66 -20.24 7.22 -46.34
CA SER A 66 -21.49 7.97 -46.34
C SER A 66 -22.45 7.51 -47.41
N GLY A 67 -23.71 7.33 -47.05
CA GLY A 67 -24.81 7.37 -47.98
C GLY A 67 -25.39 8.77 -48.05
N TYR A 68 -25.65 9.27 -49.23
CA TYR A 68 -26.20 10.61 -49.39
C TYR A 68 -27.37 10.66 -50.39
N PHE A 69 -28.17 11.73 -50.21
CA PHE A 69 -29.22 12.10 -51.17
C PHE A 69 -29.19 13.60 -51.43
N PHE A 70 -29.72 13.96 -52.60
CA PHE A 70 -29.98 15.33 -53.01
C PHE A 70 -31.40 15.40 -53.58
N LEU A 71 -32.27 16.24 -53.02
CA LEU A 71 -33.65 16.43 -53.40
C LEU A 71 -33.89 17.86 -53.89
N PRO A 72 -34.20 18.10 -55.12
CA PRO A 72 -34.73 19.39 -55.60
C PRO A 72 -36.14 19.54 -55.06
N LEU A 73 -36.35 20.53 -54.18
CA LEU A 73 -37.63 20.81 -53.56
C LEU A 73 -38.54 21.72 -54.43
N ALA A 74 -37.95 22.70 -55.08
CA ALA A 74 -38.62 23.59 -56.03
C ALA A 74 -37.66 24.03 -57.13
N GLN A 75 -38.18 24.13 -58.34
CA GLN A 75 -37.39 24.55 -59.49
C GLN A 75 -38.17 25.52 -60.34
N SER A 76 -37.50 26.56 -60.89
CA SER A 76 -38.07 27.51 -61.83
C SER A 76 -37.68 27.23 -63.26
N LYS A 77 -38.33 27.86 -64.21
CA LYS A 77 -38.04 27.74 -65.66
C LYS A 77 -36.69 28.35 -66.05
N ASP A 78 -36.19 29.31 -65.28
CA ASP A 78 -34.89 29.94 -65.47
C ASP A 78 -33.71 29.07 -65.00
N GLY A 79 -34.02 27.95 -64.33
CA GLY A 79 -33.02 26.99 -63.84
C GLY A 79 -32.62 27.12 -62.41
N SER A 80 -33.31 28.00 -61.69
CA SER A 80 -33.08 28.05 -60.21
C SER A 80 -33.64 26.80 -59.54
N VAL A 81 -32.97 26.31 -58.46
CA VAL A 81 -33.38 25.15 -57.70
C VAL A 81 -33.18 25.38 -56.20
N ALA A 82 -34.29 25.28 -55.48
CA ALA A 82 -34.19 25.08 -54.03
C ALA A 82 -34.06 23.57 -53.76
N PHE A 83 -33.13 23.20 -52.91
CA PHE A 83 -32.83 21.81 -52.70
C PHE A 83 -32.62 21.50 -51.20
N TRP A 84 -32.67 20.22 -50.89
CA TRP A 84 -32.28 19.63 -49.65
C TRP A 84 -31.32 18.48 -49.92
N ASP A 85 -30.17 18.46 -49.20
CA ASP A 85 -29.25 17.33 -49.21
C ASP A 85 -29.02 16.81 -47.82
N GLY A 86 -28.67 15.52 -47.74
CA GLY A 86 -28.38 14.87 -46.46
C GLY A 86 -27.43 13.70 -46.67
N PHE A 87 -26.72 13.44 -45.58
CA PHE A 87 -25.76 12.34 -45.45
C PHE A 87 -26.03 11.55 -44.18
N ALA A 88 -25.90 10.23 -44.29
CA ALA A 88 -25.72 9.34 -43.17
C ALA A 88 -24.27 8.84 -43.18
N ASN A 89 -23.50 9.13 -42.17
CA ASN A 89 -22.06 8.92 -42.15
C ASN A 89 -21.70 7.83 -41.15
N TRP A 90 -21.08 6.77 -41.58
CA TRP A 90 -20.43 5.80 -40.68
C TRP A 90 -18.97 6.19 -40.58
N ASN A 91 -18.61 6.68 -39.39
CA ASN A 91 -17.27 7.13 -39.02
C ASN A 91 -16.53 5.99 -38.33
N TYR A 92 -15.32 5.64 -38.76
CA TYR A 92 -14.56 4.55 -38.20
C TYR A 92 -13.05 4.81 -38.24
N GLY A 93 -12.33 4.30 -37.24
CA GLY A 93 -10.88 4.36 -37.15
C GLY A 93 -10.37 5.79 -37.27
N SER A 94 -10.18 6.47 -36.19
CA SER A 94 -9.51 7.77 -36.11
C SER A 94 -8.52 7.76 -34.97
N GLN A 95 -7.77 8.84 -34.79
CA GLN A 95 -6.96 9.06 -33.59
C GLN A 95 -7.82 9.04 -32.30
N LEU A 96 -9.14 9.16 -32.45
CA LEU A 96 -10.12 9.19 -31.37
C LEU A 96 -10.90 7.87 -31.23
N ASP A 97 -10.48 6.82 -31.95
CA ASP A 97 -11.04 5.46 -31.90
C ASP A 97 -12.57 5.40 -32.07
N VAL A 98 -13.08 6.08 -33.11
CA VAL A 98 -14.51 6.20 -33.40
C VAL A 98 -15.01 5.02 -34.22
N ASN A 99 -16.19 4.50 -33.88
CA ASN A 99 -16.96 3.56 -34.64
C ASN A 99 -18.46 3.83 -34.43
N ALA A 100 -18.99 4.87 -35.11
CA ALA A 100 -20.35 5.33 -34.83
C ALA A 100 -20.93 6.09 -36.06
N VAL A 101 -22.24 6.35 -36.01
CA VAL A 101 -23.00 6.95 -37.10
C VAL A 101 -23.28 8.43 -36.82
N GLY A 102 -22.81 9.28 -37.70
CA GLY A 102 -23.14 10.70 -37.78
C GLY A 102 -24.16 11.00 -38.89
N ALA A 103 -24.60 12.22 -38.94
CA ALA A 103 -25.53 12.68 -39.98
C ALA A 103 -25.30 14.14 -40.39
N SER A 104 -25.69 14.48 -41.57
CA SER A 104 -25.64 15.84 -42.09
C SER A 104 -26.93 16.17 -42.84
N SER A 105 -27.39 17.39 -42.67
CA SER A 105 -28.61 17.89 -43.34
C SER A 105 -28.44 19.34 -43.73
N ARG A 106 -28.73 19.66 -45.03
CA ARG A 106 -28.54 21.00 -45.53
C ARG A 106 -29.68 21.40 -46.48
N ALA A 107 -30.13 22.65 -46.44
CA ALA A 107 -30.97 23.25 -47.42
C ALA A 107 -30.21 24.33 -48.19
N GLY A 108 -30.48 24.47 -49.44
CA GLY A 108 -29.82 25.44 -50.29
C GLY A 108 -30.63 25.92 -51.47
N TYR A 109 -30.09 26.93 -52.12
CA TYR A 109 -30.67 27.54 -53.31
C TYR A 109 -29.55 27.79 -54.32
N ARG A 110 -29.73 27.27 -55.53
CA ARG A 110 -28.83 27.44 -56.69
C ARG A 110 -29.56 28.16 -57.78
N TRP A 111 -28.93 29.14 -58.40
CA TRP A 111 -29.49 29.87 -59.56
C TRP A 111 -28.44 30.02 -60.66
N LEU A 112 -28.94 30.19 -61.89
CA LEU A 112 -28.10 30.49 -63.04
C LEU A 112 -28.04 31.98 -63.26
N ASP A 113 -26.90 32.44 -63.77
CA ASP A 113 -26.79 33.84 -64.28
C ASP A 113 -27.61 33.98 -65.58
N SER A 114 -27.79 35.22 -66.03
CA SER A 114 -28.55 35.52 -67.28
C SER A 114 -27.97 34.85 -68.52
N SER A 115 -26.67 34.62 -68.55
CA SER A 115 -25.95 33.91 -69.63
C SER A 115 -26.00 32.38 -69.49
N LYS A 116 -26.53 31.83 -68.41
CA LYS A 116 -26.58 30.42 -68.03
C LYS A 116 -25.20 29.72 -68.02
N LYS A 117 -24.12 30.48 -67.85
CA LYS A 117 -22.74 29.98 -67.79
C LYS A 117 -22.24 29.82 -66.37
N TRP A 118 -22.85 30.50 -65.43
CA TRP A 118 -22.56 30.43 -63.99
C TRP A 118 -23.74 29.87 -63.23
N THR A 119 -23.42 29.01 -62.30
CA THR A 119 -24.32 28.64 -61.19
C THR A 119 -23.82 29.23 -59.92
N PHE A 120 -24.62 30.06 -59.30
CA PHE A 120 -24.35 30.53 -57.96
C PHE A 120 -25.19 29.70 -56.95
N GLY A 121 -24.68 29.50 -55.75
CA GLY A 121 -25.42 28.79 -54.72
C GLY A 121 -25.14 29.33 -53.33
N ILE A 122 -26.16 29.28 -52.51
CA ILE A 122 -26.08 29.51 -51.09
C ILE A 122 -26.70 28.30 -50.38
N ASN A 123 -26.18 27.97 -49.22
CA ASN A 123 -26.70 26.83 -48.44
C ASN A 123 -26.44 27.02 -46.94
N ALA A 124 -27.25 26.36 -46.14
CA ALA A 124 -27.05 26.28 -44.70
C ALA A 124 -27.57 24.95 -44.14
N GLY A 125 -26.98 24.48 -43.08
CA GLY A 125 -27.38 23.21 -42.46
C GLY A 125 -26.63 22.88 -41.18
N ALA A 126 -26.80 21.67 -40.73
CA ALA A 126 -26.14 21.14 -39.55
C ALA A 126 -25.57 19.75 -39.81
N ASP A 127 -24.48 19.48 -39.14
CA ASP A 127 -23.75 18.22 -39.22
C ASP A 127 -23.49 17.71 -37.80
N THR A 128 -23.49 16.40 -37.63
CA THR A 128 -23.08 15.77 -36.37
C THR A 128 -22.12 14.64 -36.60
N THR A 129 -21.11 14.58 -35.77
CA THR A 129 -20.10 13.53 -35.77
C THR A 129 -19.97 12.95 -34.35
N PRO A 130 -20.11 11.65 -34.17
CA PRO A 130 -19.89 11.00 -32.88
C PRO A 130 -18.42 10.88 -32.56
N ASN A 131 -18.10 10.90 -31.25
CA ASN A 131 -16.79 10.57 -30.72
C ASN A 131 -16.99 9.82 -29.39
N GLN A 132 -16.64 8.53 -29.32
CA GLN A 132 -16.79 7.65 -28.15
C GLN A 132 -18.15 7.82 -27.42
N SER A 133 -18.23 8.71 -26.46
CA SER A 133 -19.40 8.97 -25.62
C SER A 133 -20.19 10.24 -25.99
N ASN A 134 -19.66 11.07 -26.92
CA ASN A 134 -20.23 12.38 -27.23
C ASN A 134 -20.60 12.51 -28.71
N TYR A 135 -21.60 13.38 -29.00
CA TYR A 135 -21.98 13.81 -30.34
C TYR A 135 -21.68 15.29 -30.52
N TYR A 136 -20.68 15.58 -31.36
CA TYR A 136 -20.36 16.96 -31.71
C TYR A 136 -21.25 17.46 -32.83
N TRP A 137 -21.72 18.68 -32.70
CA TRP A 137 -22.60 19.33 -33.64
C TRP A 137 -21.98 20.59 -34.22
N GLN A 138 -22.22 20.84 -35.51
CA GLN A 138 -21.88 22.11 -36.13
C GLN A 138 -23.00 22.63 -37.02
N ALA A 139 -23.22 23.92 -36.99
CA ALA A 139 -23.96 24.64 -38.01
C ALA A 139 -22.99 25.04 -39.14
N GLY A 140 -23.47 24.99 -40.38
CA GLY A 140 -22.64 25.37 -41.51
C GLY A 140 -23.38 26.23 -42.50
N VAL A 141 -22.68 27.19 -43.10
CA VAL A 141 -23.16 28.02 -44.22
C VAL A 141 -22.17 27.90 -45.39
N GLY A 142 -22.66 28.00 -46.63
CA GLY A 142 -21.80 27.88 -47.78
C GLY A 142 -22.24 28.74 -48.95
N LEU A 143 -21.23 29.10 -49.75
CA LEU A 143 -21.37 29.82 -51.02
C LEU A 143 -20.71 29.00 -52.11
N GLU A 144 -21.34 28.98 -53.31
CA GLU A 144 -20.81 28.34 -54.48
C GLU A 144 -20.88 29.25 -55.72
N ALA A 145 -19.86 29.24 -56.55
CA ALA A 145 -19.84 29.81 -57.86
C ALA A 145 -19.21 28.82 -58.83
N LEU A 146 -20.04 28.20 -59.69
CA LEU A 146 -19.61 27.08 -60.50
C LEU A 146 -19.75 27.46 -61.96
N LYS A 147 -18.74 27.12 -62.76
CA LYS A 147 -18.70 27.26 -64.20
C LYS A 147 -18.01 26.05 -64.84
N LYS A 148 -18.16 25.85 -66.13
CA LYS A 148 -17.55 24.74 -66.87
C LYS A 148 -16.04 24.54 -66.58
N ASN A 149 -15.32 25.62 -66.43
CA ASN A 149 -13.87 25.62 -66.24
C ASN A 149 -13.40 26.33 -64.98
N PHE A 150 -14.31 26.52 -64.01
CA PHE A 150 -13.99 27.18 -62.78
C PHE A 150 -15.03 26.79 -61.68
N GLU A 151 -14.53 26.46 -60.52
CA GLU A 151 -15.32 26.22 -59.33
C GLU A 151 -14.76 27.01 -58.17
N PHE A 152 -15.61 27.78 -57.50
CA PHE A 152 -15.30 28.41 -56.24
C PHE A 152 -16.28 27.93 -55.19
N ARG A 153 -15.79 27.66 -54.00
CA ARG A 153 -16.61 27.32 -52.86
C ARG A 153 -16.02 27.99 -51.61
N ALA A 154 -16.91 28.49 -50.74
CA ALA A 154 -16.56 28.96 -49.45
C ALA A 154 -17.55 28.42 -48.41
N ASN A 155 -17.06 27.89 -47.33
CA ASN A 155 -17.87 27.32 -46.26
C ASN A 155 -17.44 27.89 -44.90
N GLY A 156 -18.42 28.09 -44.01
CA GLY A 156 -18.21 28.46 -42.64
C GLY A 156 -18.84 27.41 -41.71
N TYR A 157 -18.22 27.11 -40.61
CA TYR A 157 -18.60 26.08 -39.65
C TYR A 157 -18.59 26.63 -38.24
N ILE A 158 -19.68 26.44 -37.51
CA ILE A 158 -19.86 26.92 -36.15
C ILE A 158 -20.28 25.73 -35.26
N PRO A 159 -19.37 25.17 -34.45
CA PRO A 159 -19.75 24.17 -33.48
C PRO A 159 -20.73 24.71 -32.42
N PHE A 160 -21.63 23.86 -31.96
CA PHE A 160 -22.62 24.20 -30.95
C PHE A 160 -22.98 22.96 -30.12
N GLY A 161 -23.65 23.19 -28.97
CA GLY A 161 -23.90 22.12 -28.01
C GLY A 161 -22.65 21.76 -27.21
N ASP A 162 -22.42 20.46 -26.97
CA ASP A 162 -21.23 19.97 -26.32
C ASP A 162 -20.04 20.01 -27.30
N THR A 163 -19.24 21.05 -27.16
CA THR A 163 -18.12 21.32 -28.11
C THR A 163 -16.79 20.76 -27.67
N SER A 164 -16.68 20.28 -26.42
CA SER A 164 -15.44 19.73 -25.90
C SER A 164 -15.70 18.69 -24.80
N GLU A 165 -14.79 17.73 -24.69
CA GLU A 165 -14.79 16.66 -23.69
C GLU A 165 -13.42 16.58 -23.03
N PHE A 166 -13.41 16.53 -21.69
CA PHE A 166 -12.18 16.37 -20.91
C PHE A 166 -11.59 14.96 -21.10
N VAL A 167 -10.30 14.89 -21.40
CA VAL A 167 -9.59 13.61 -21.56
C VAL A 167 -8.71 13.35 -20.36
N SER A 168 -7.82 14.27 -20.05
CA SER A 168 -6.87 14.14 -18.94
C SER A 168 -6.27 15.48 -18.57
N ASN A 169 -5.59 15.52 -17.46
CA ASN A 169 -4.75 16.64 -17.08
C ASN A 169 -3.36 16.17 -16.65
N GLY A 170 -2.45 17.11 -16.44
CA GLY A 170 -1.11 16.83 -15.96
C GLY A 170 -0.38 18.09 -15.51
N ILE A 171 0.80 17.86 -14.98
CA ILE A 171 1.69 18.92 -14.48
C ILE A 171 2.98 18.87 -15.28
N SER A 172 3.32 19.98 -15.94
CA SER A 172 4.59 20.12 -16.65
C SER A 172 5.73 20.54 -15.73
N SER A 173 5.45 21.38 -14.75
CA SER A 173 6.37 21.77 -13.69
C SER A 173 5.62 22.34 -12.48
N ALA A 174 6.31 22.44 -11.35
CA ALA A 174 5.79 23.11 -10.16
C ALA A 174 6.90 23.95 -9.52
N TYR A 175 6.54 24.90 -8.69
CA TYR A 175 7.50 25.70 -7.92
C TYR A 175 6.84 26.26 -6.65
N LEU A 176 7.68 26.58 -5.66
CA LEU A 176 7.24 27.20 -4.42
C LEU A 176 7.44 28.71 -4.48
N SER A 177 6.44 29.47 -4.08
CA SER A 177 6.52 30.91 -3.91
C SER A 177 5.55 31.36 -2.82
N SER A 178 6.01 32.21 -1.92
CA SER A 178 5.17 32.79 -0.84
C SER A 178 4.36 31.75 -0.06
N ASN A 179 5.00 30.64 0.31
CA ASN A 179 4.40 29.50 1.04
C ASN A 179 3.28 28.75 0.28
N LYS A 180 3.19 28.93 -1.03
CA LYS A 180 2.22 28.22 -1.87
C LYS A 180 2.94 27.43 -2.94
N LEU A 181 2.38 26.27 -3.24
CA LEU A 181 2.79 25.47 -4.39
C LEU A 181 2.05 25.98 -5.63
N TYR A 182 2.81 26.39 -6.64
CA TYR A 182 2.29 26.78 -7.95
C TYR A 182 2.58 25.70 -8.97
N LEU A 183 1.63 25.47 -9.85
CA LEU A 183 1.68 24.46 -10.90
C LEU A 183 1.66 25.13 -12.27
N ASN A 184 2.54 24.72 -13.14
CA ASN A 184 2.33 24.87 -14.56
C ASN A 184 1.67 23.55 -15.03
N ALA A 185 0.36 23.56 -15.04
CA ALA A 185 -0.44 22.41 -15.38
C ALA A 185 -0.97 22.53 -16.81
N PHE A 186 -1.53 21.46 -17.30
CA PHE A 186 -2.23 21.43 -18.59
C PHE A 186 -3.44 20.50 -18.50
N GLU A 187 -4.41 20.80 -19.35
CA GLU A 187 -5.58 19.94 -19.56
C GLU A 187 -5.61 19.51 -21.01
N ILE A 188 -5.90 18.28 -21.28
CA ILE A 188 -6.10 17.71 -22.60
C ILE A 188 -7.59 17.52 -22.81
N TRP A 189 -8.09 18.09 -23.90
CA TRP A 189 -9.48 18.04 -24.27
C TRP A 189 -9.63 17.52 -25.69
N ASN A 190 -10.64 16.73 -25.98
CA ASN A 190 -11.16 16.53 -27.32
C ASN A 190 -12.08 17.70 -27.62
N ALA A 191 -11.75 18.52 -28.61
CA ALA A 191 -12.53 19.68 -28.94
C ALA A 191 -12.95 19.66 -30.42
N SER A 192 -14.14 20.14 -30.70
CA SER A 192 -14.59 20.41 -32.05
C SER A 192 -14.01 21.73 -32.56
N PHE A 193 -13.78 21.79 -33.88
CA PHE A 193 -13.20 22.97 -34.53
C PHE A 193 -14.19 23.61 -35.45
N GLY A 194 -14.50 24.88 -35.18
CA GLY A 194 -15.19 25.77 -36.11
C GLY A 194 -14.20 26.51 -37.01
N GLY A 195 -14.71 27.21 -37.99
CA GLY A 195 -13.86 28.02 -38.84
C GLY A 195 -14.46 28.31 -40.22
N VAL A 196 -13.60 28.76 -41.10
CA VAL A 196 -13.96 29.11 -42.48
C VAL A 196 -12.98 28.45 -43.46
N GLU A 197 -13.47 28.08 -44.63
CA GLU A 197 -12.62 27.60 -45.73
C GLU A 197 -13.06 28.19 -47.06
N ALA A 198 -12.14 28.39 -47.97
CA ALA A 198 -12.41 28.76 -49.34
C ALA A 198 -11.50 27.95 -50.27
N GLU A 199 -12.07 27.54 -51.42
CA GLU A 199 -11.37 26.73 -52.41
C GLU A 199 -11.70 27.20 -53.79
N VAL A 200 -10.71 27.25 -54.65
CA VAL A 200 -10.84 27.48 -56.08
C VAL A 200 -10.34 26.28 -56.85
N GLY A 201 -11.03 25.91 -57.92
CA GLY A 201 -10.69 24.77 -58.75
C GLY A 201 -10.75 25.10 -60.24
N ILE A 202 -9.83 24.51 -61.00
CA ILE A 202 -9.79 24.57 -62.45
C ILE A 202 -9.55 23.19 -63.07
N PRO A 203 -10.08 22.87 -64.25
CA PRO A 203 -9.71 21.65 -64.96
C PRO A 203 -8.31 21.82 -65.55
N VAL A 204 -7.42 20.87 -65.25
CA VAL A 204 -6.04 20.82 -65.75
C VAL A 204 -5.91 19.89 -66.94
N ALA A 205 -6.82 18.95 -67.10
CA ALA A 205 -6.91 18.06 -68.24
C ALA A 205 -8.37 17.62 -68.46
N THR A 206 -8.76 17.46 -69.73
CA THR A 206 -10.10 17.03 -70.12
C THR A 206 -9.97 15.99 -71.23
N TRP A 207 -10.64 14.85 -71.06
CA TRP A 207 -10.71 13.75 -72.02
C TRP A 207 -12.18 13.53 -72.46
N LYS A 208 -12.39 12.64 -73.38
CA LYS A 208 -13.73 12.39 -73.89
C LYS A 208 -14.77 12.04 -72.80
N ASN A 209 -14.35 11.31 -71.80
CA ASN A 209 -15.25 10.84 -70.75
C ASN A 209 -14.76 11.16 -69.28
N ALA A 210 -13.71 11.96 -69.18
CA ALA A 210 -13.12 12.31 -67.87
C ALA A 210 -12.57 13.71 -67.86
N SER A 211 -12.42 14.29 -66.65
CA SER A 211 -11.66 15.51 -66.44
C SER A 211 -10.86 15.44 -65.12
N LEU A 212 -9.67 15.93 -65.16
CA LEU A 212 -8.84 16.12 -63.98
C LEU A 212 -8.92 17.58 -63.56
N TRP A 213 -9.27 17.78 -62.32
CA TRP A 213 -9.35 19.09 -61.70
C TRP A 213 -8.30 19.24 -60.64
N ALA A 214 -7.72 20.44 -60.52
CA ALA A 214 -6.86 20.84 -59.45
C ALA A 214 -7.53 21.97 -58.63
N TYR A 215 -7.44 21.87 -57.32
CA TYR A 215 -8.03 22.83 -56.41
C TYR A 215 -6.93 23.32 -55.47
N SER A 216 -7.01 24.60 -55.11
CA SER A 216 -6.20 25.22 -54.05
C SER A 216 -7.14 25.93 -53.09
N GLY A 217 -6.91 25.78 -51.82
CA GLY A 217 -7.76 26.35 -50.75
C GLY A 217 -6.98 26.83 -49.56
N TYR A 218 -7.64 27.73 -48.85
CA TYR A 218 -7.21 28.23 -47.58
C TYR A 218 -8.30 27.98 -46.54
N TYR A 219 -7.92 27.69 -45.29
CA TYR A 219 -8.87 27.56 -44.24
C TYR A 219 -8.29 28.11 -42.90
N TYR A 220 -9.18 28.49 -42.00
CA TYR A 220 -8.88 28.84 -40.63
C TYR A 220 -9.74 28.00 -39.72
N LEU A 221 -9.11 27.39 -38.72
CA LEU A 221 -9.78 26.58 -37.71
C LEU A 221 -9.55 27.21 -36.35
N ASN A 222 -10.55 27.08 -35.48
CA ASN A 222 -10.47 27.49 -34.08
C ASN A 222 -11.18 26.43 -33.22
N ALA A 223 -10.49 25.95 -32.18
CA ALA A 223 -11.09 25.02 -31.23
C ALA A 223 -12.23 25.69 -30.47
N ALA A 224 -13.37 25.04 -30.39
CA ALA A 224 -14.56 25.56 -29.70
C ALA A 224 -14.51 25.26 -28.21
N ILE A 225 -13.45 25.68 -27.56
CA ILE A 225 -13.21 25.60 -26.11
C ILE A 225 -12.53 26.91 -25.69
N ALA A 226 -12.75 27.31 -24.44
CA ALA A 226 -12.11 28.49 -23.86
C ALA A 226 -10.57 28.31 -23.90
N ASP A 227 -9.85 29.36 -24.32
CA ASP A 227 -8.40 29.38 -24.52
C ASP A 227 -7.90 28.34 -25.54
N GLY A 228 -8.80 27.82 -26.37
CA GLY A 228 -8.47 26.84 -27.40
C GLY A 228 -7.62 27.42 -28.52
N PRO A 229 -6.74 26.62 -29.13
CA PRO A 229 -5.87 27.06 -30.21
C PRO A 229 -6.64 27.30 -31.51
N GLY A 230 -6.19 28.31 -32.27
CA GLY A 230 -6.58 28.56 -33.66
C GLY A 230 -5.41 28.33 -34.61
N SER A 231 -5.70 27.90 -35.82
CA SER A 231 -4.67 27.71 -36.87
C SER A 231 -5.18 28.04 -38.25
N SER A 232 -4.32 28.67 -39.03
CA SER A 232 -4.49 28.84 -40.45
C SER A 232 -3.88 27.65 -41.22
N GLY A 233 -4.58 27.21 -42.24
CA GLY A 233 -4.12 26.08 -43.05
C GLY A 233 -4.33 26.28 -44.56
N TYR A 234 -3.57 25.50 -45.31
CA TYR A 234 -3.68 25.44 -46.77
C TYR A 234 -4.04 24.01 -47.16
N LYS A 235 -4.85 23.90 -48.27
CA LYS A 235 -5.18 22.62 -48.87
C LYS A 235 -4.96 22.63 -50.36
N ALA A 236 -4.46 21.54 -50.90
CA ALA A 236 -4.41 21.25 -52.34
C ALA A 236 -5.19 19.96 -52.59
N ARG A 237 -6.05 19.95 -53.60
CA ARG A 237 -6.88 18.78 -53.90
C ARG A 237 -6.80 18.51 -55.41
N ALA A 238 -6.65 17.27 -55.80
CA ALA A 238 -6.80 16.79 -57.16
C ALA A 238 -8.04 15.87 -57.23
N GLU A 239 -8.89 16.08 -58.22
CA GLU A 239 -10.10 15.27 -58.42
C GLU A 239 -10.19 14.82 -59.86
N LEU A 240 -10.19 13.51 -60.07
CA LEU A 240 -10.47 12.86 -61.34
C LEU A 240 -11.97 12.54 -61.41
N LYS A 241 -12.70 13.25 -62.24
CA LYS A 241 -14.11 13.03 -62.58
C LYS A 241 -14.17 12.09 -63.79
N LEU A 242 -14.38 10.79 -63.54
CA LEU A 242 -14.37 9.75 -64.54
C LEU A 242 -15.64 9.71 -65.40
N SER A 243 -16.72 10.28 -64.87
CA SER A 243 -17.97 10.47 -65.56
C SER A 243 -18.80 11.49 -64.76
N THR A 244 -20.07 11.59 -65.04
CA THR A 244 -20.99 12.35 -64.16
C THR A 244 -21.33 11.60 -62.89
N ASN A 245 -20.91 10.34 -62.77
CA ASN A 245 -21.30 9.45 -61.68
C ASN A 245 -20.18 9.06 -60.73
N LEU A 246 -18.94 9.16 -61.17
CA LEU A 246 -17.81 8.69 -60.40
C LEU A 246 -16.71 9.75 -60.34
N ALA A 247 -16.29 10.08 -59.15
CA ALA A 247 -15.15 10.95 -58.89
C ALA A 247 -14.21 10.31 -57.88
N ILE A 248 -12.91 10.43 -58.11
CA ILE A 248 -11.84 10.01 -57.21
C ILE A 248 -10.97 11.23 -56.95
N GLY A 249 -10.69 11.51 -55.69
CA GLY A 249 -9.86 12.65 -55.31
C GLY A 249 -8.88 12.33 -54.20
N ALA A 250 -7.86 13.18 -54.13
CA ALA A 250 -6.90 13.21 -53.05
C ALA A 250 -6.70 14.67 -52.58
N THR A 251 -6.64 14.84 -51.30
CA THR A 251 -6.42 16.14 -50.67
C THR A 251 -5.18 16.09 -49.81
N LEU A 252 -4.34 17.08 -49.89
CA LEU A 252 -3.23 17.34 -48.99
C LEU A 252 -3.51 18.65 -48.24
N SER A 253 -3.45 18.65 -46.95
CA SER A 253 -3.65 19.83 -46.08
C SER A 253 -2.54 19.96 -45.06
N TYR A 254 -2.30 21.18 -44.64
CA TYR A 254 -1.35 21.50 -43.56
C TYR A 254 -1.88 22.64 -42.71
N ASP A 255 -1.81 22.43 -41.40
CA ASP A 255 -2.01 23.44 -40.37
C ASP A 255 -1.19 23.06 -39.13
N THR A 256 -1.13 23.94 -38.14
CA THR A 256 -0.34 23.71 -36.91
C THR A 256 -1.03 22.83 -35.87
N ILE A 257 -2.30 22.48 -36.06
CA ILE A 257 -3.08 21.63 -35.12
C ILE A 257 -3.03 20.18 -35.58
N PHE A 258 -3.31 19.95 -36.87
CA PHE A 258 -3.39 18.60 -37.41
C PHE A 258 -2.15 18.19 -38.22
N ASP A 259 -1.17 19.05 -38.35
CA ASP A 259 0.03 18.85 -39.17
C ASP A 259 -0.31 18.59 -40.64
N THR A 260 0.61 17.96 -41.36
CA THR A 260 0.38 17.54 -42.75
C THR A 260 -0.50 16.31 -42.78
N LYS A 261 -1.68 16.41 -43.40
CA LYS A 261 -2.61 15.29 -43.60
C LYS A 261 -2.86 15.08 -45.07
N ALA A 262 -2.82 13.84 -45.51
CA ALA A 262 -3.23 13.39 -46.83
C ALA A 262 -4.49 12.52 -46.69
N SER A 263 -5.53 12.86 -47.44
CA SER A 263 -6.76 12.08 -47.50
C SER A 263 -7.16 11.78 -48.92
N GLY A 264 -7.84 10.67 -49.14
CA GLY A 264 -8.41 10.26 -50.41
C GLY A 264 -9.90 10.08 -50.29
N TYR A 265 -10.62 10.30 -51.37
CA TYR A 265 -12.04 10.00 -51.40
C TYR A 265 -12.47 9.39 -52.75
N LEU A 266 -13.55 8.61 -52.69
CA LEU A 266 -14.25 8.04 -53.80
C LEU A 266 -15.72 8.40 -53.65
N ARG A 267 -16.30 9.03 -54.68
CA ARG A 267 -17.72 9.42 -54.68
C ARG A 267 -18.40 8.81 -55.89
N TYR A 268 -19.46 8.06 -55.61
CA TYR A 268 -20.35 7.51 -56.64
C TYR A 268 -21.74 8.13 -56.50
N SER A 269 -22.33 8.57 -57.61
CA SER A 269 -23.68 9.16 -57.70
C SER A 269 -24.56 8.33 -58.57
N SER A 270 -25.83 8.19 -58.24
CA SER A 270 -26.83 7.65 -59.16
C SER A 270 -26.83 8.45 -60.48
N LYS A 271 -27.24 7.84 -61.53
CA LYS A 271 -27.21 8.48 -62.86
C LYS A 271 -27.94 9.83 -62.83
N PRO A 272 -27.32 10.88 -63.33
CA PRO A 272 -27.98 12.16 -63.49
C PRO A 272 -28.97 12.05 -64.61
N VAL A 273 -30.08 12.43 -64.52
CA VAL A 273 -30.68 13.57 -64.11
C VAL A 273 -31.08 14.46 -65.26
N PHE A 274 -30.67 14.15 -66.52
CA PHE A 274 -31.15 14.88 -67.69
C PHE A 274 -32.02 13.98 -68.58
N LYS A 275 -33.23 14.47 -68.88
CA LYS A 275 -34.03 13.93 -69.93
C LYS A 275 -33.65 14.69 -71.20
N SER A 276 -32.64 14.28 -71.99
CA SER A 276 -32.45 14.51 -73.37
C SER A 276 -31.16 13.93 -73.90
N PRO A 277 -31.10 13.38 -75.06
CA PRO A 277 -29.85 12.97 -75.69
C PRO A 277 -29.07 14.23 -76.04
N ILE A 278 -28.03 14.54 -75.24
CA ILE A 278 -27.09 15.61 -75.58
C ILE A 278 -26.19 15.05 -76.69
N ARG A 279 -26.47 15.39 -77.96
CA ARG A 279 -25.54 15.13 -79.02
C ARG A 279 -24.39 16.16 -78.93
N ALA A 280 -23.15 15.63 -78.74
CA ALA A 280 -21.88 16.38 -78.85
C ALA A 280 -21.71 17.58 -77.86
N VAL A 281 -22.02 17.42 -76.60
CA VAL A 281 -21.62 18.37 -75.59
C VAL A 281 -20.28 17.88 -74.98
N ASP A 282 -19.39 18.80 -74.68
CA ASP A 282 -18.13 18.55 -73.98
C ASP A 282 -18.38 17.98 -72.57
N ILE A 283 -17.60 16.96 -72.20
CA ILE A 283 -17.72 16.30 -70.86
C ILE A 283 -17.68 17.31 -69.73
N ALA A 284 -16.88 18.36 -69.85
CA ALA A 284 -16.78 19.41 -68.84
C ALA A 284 -18.09 20.18 -68.65
N GLU A 285 -18.86 20.41 -69.75
CA GLU A 285 -20.18 21.03 -69.71
C GLU A 285 -21.22 20.08 -69.07
N ILE A 286 -21.17 18.82 -69.41
CA ILE A 286 -22.02 17.81 -68.84
C ILE A 286 -21.76 17.69 -67.33
N GLN A 287 -20.49 17.66 -66.88
CA GLN A 287 -20.09 17.63 -65.50
C GLN A 287 -20.53 18.88 -64.74
N TYR A 288 -20.42 20.05 -65.37
CA TYR A 288 -20.90 21.31 -64.80
C TYR A 288 -22.38 21.25 -64.45
N PHE A 289 -23.20 20.77 -65.41
CA PHE A 289 -24.63 20.66 -65.23
C PHE A 289 -24.96 19.57 -64.17
N ALA A 290 -24.24 18.47 -64.20
CA ALA A 290 -24.41 17.41 -63.20
C ALA A 290 -24.14 17.92 -61.77
N ASN A 291 -23.16 18.76 -61.58
CA ASN A 291 -22.83 19.32 -60.26
C ASN A 291 -24.01 20.08 -59.64
N ARG A 292 -24.93 20.64 -60.43
CA ARG A 292 -26.13 21.32 -59.91
C ARG A 292 -27.09 20.36 -59.19
N GLY A 293 -27.07 19.08 -59.50
CA GLY A 293 -27.90 18.01 -58.93
C GLY A 293 -27.16 17.13 -57.93
N LEU A 294 -26.00 17.55 -57.47
CA LEU A 294 -25.21 16.87 -56.46
C LEU A 294 -25.24 17.62 -55.10
N PRO A 295 -25.05 16.93 -53.99
CA PRO A 295 -24.87 17.59 -52.69
C PRO A 295 -23.77 18.62 -52.71
N VAL A 296 -23.87 19.59 -51.85
CA VAL A 296 -22.85 20.63 -51.64
C VAL A 296 -21.52 19.98 -51.28
N GLN A 297 -20.47 20.35 -51.98
CA GLN A 297 -19.11 19.89 -51.64
C GLN A 297 -18.56 20.72 -50.49
N ARG A 298 -18.34 20.05 -49.33
CA ARG A 298 -17.90 20.65 -48.08
C ARG A 298 -17.36 19.55 -47.16
N GLU A 299 -16.84 19.94 -46.03
CA GLU A 299 -16.62 19.02 -44.95
C GLU A 299 -17.96 18.61 -44.31
N ILE A 300 -18.23 17.31 -44.26
CA ILE A 300 -19.50 16.76 -43.74
C ILE A 300 -19.37 16.24 -42.31
N ASP A 301 -18.17 16.06 -41.83
CA ASP A 301 -17.87 15.69 -40.47
C ASP A 301 -17.45 16.91 -39.65
N VAL A 302 -17.86 16.92 -38.38
CA VAL A 302 -17.32 17.89 -37.43
C VAL A 302 -15.85 17.55 -37.23
N ARG A 303 -14.98 18.51 -37.43
CA ARG A 303 -13.54 18.32 -37.15
C ARG A 303 -13.33 18.27 -35.67
N ILE A 304 -12.68 17.19 -35.17
CA ILE A 304 -12.40 16.95 -33.77
C ILE A 304 -10.90 16.70 -33.63
N GLY A 305 -10.30 17.30 -32.61
CA GLY A 305 -8.89 17.08 -32.31
C GLY A 305 -8.60 17.22 -30.83
N GLN A 306 -7.50 16.62 -30.40
CA GLN A 306 -6.98 16.84 -29.06
C GLN A 306 -6.31 18.20 -28.99
N VAL A 307 -6.68 18.99 -27.97
CA VAL A 307 -6.05 20.27 -27.68
C VAL A 307 -5.51 20.26 -26.25
N THR A 308 -4.37 20.88 -26.07
CA THR A 308 -3.79 21.10 -24.74
C THR A 308 -4.05 22.55 -24.34
N ILE A 309 -4.65 22.72 -23.19
CA ILE A 309 -4.89 24.03 -22.59
C ILE A 309 -3.92 24.19 -21.43
N ASP A 310 -2.98 25.10 -21.57
CA ASP A 310 -2.02 25.41 -20.52
C ASP A 310 -2.69 26.17 -19.37
N LYS A 311 -2.37 25.77 -18.16
CA LYS A 311 -2.80 26.38 -16.90
C LYS A 311 -1.55 26.85 -16.11
N PRO A 312 -0.88 27.88 -16.58
CA PRO A 312 0.33 28.37 -15.94
C PRO A 312 0.03 29.02 -14.60
N ASN A 313 0.98 28.94 -13.67
CA ASN A 313 0.93 29.62 -12.37
C ASN A 313 -0.34 29.35 -11.56
N THR A 314 -0.91 28.15 -11.73
CA THR A 314 -2.10 27.75 -10.99
C THR A 314 -1.71 27.38 -9.56
N VAL A 315 -2.40 27.95 -8.58
CA VAL A 315 -2.18 27.58 -7.17
C VAL A 315 -2.65 26.16 -6.94
N ALA A 316 -1.78 25.34 -6.36
CA ALA A 316 -2.13 23.97 -5.99
C ALA A 316 -3.16 23.94 -4.88
N THR A 317 -4.17 23.08 -5.07
CA THR A 317 -5.21 22.82 -4.07
C THR A 317 -5.28 21.32 -3.76
N ASP A 318 -5.65 20.98 -2.56
CA ASP A 318 -5.94 19.62 -2.15
C ASP A 318 -7.18 19.12 -2.90
N PRO A 319 -7.12 18.01 -3.63
CA PRO A 319 -8.24 17.53 -4.45
C PRO A 319 -9.45 17.07 -3.63
N SER A 320 -9.27 16.76 -2.34
CA SER A 320 -10.35 16.31 -1.46
C SER A 320 -11.10 17.46 -0.79
N THR A 321 -10.41 18.55 -0.49
CA THR A 321 -10.96 19.69 0.25
C THR A 321 -11.13 20.96 -0.59
N GLY A 322 -10.45 21.05 -1.74
CA GLY A 322 -10.37 22.25 -2.57
C GLY A 322 -9.56 23.39 -1.96
N GLN A 323 -8.95 23.17 -0.78
CA GLN A 323 -8.18 24.21 -0.08
C GLN A 323 -6.80 24.38 -0.69
N THR A 324 -6.27 25.59 -0.65
CA THR A 324 -4.91 25.89 -1.12
C THR A 324 -3.88 25.08 -0.32
N LEU A 325 -2.97 24.41 -1.03
CA LEU A 325 -1.83 23.73 -0.41
C LEU A 325 -0.78 24.74 0.03
N ILE A 326 -0.60 24.85 1.33
CA ILE A 326 0.39 25.71 1.96
C ILE A 326 1.61 24.88 2.32
N VAL A 327 2.72 25.18 1.68
CA VAL A 327 4.01 24.53 1.92
C VAL A 327 4.98 25.56 2.48
N ARG A 328 5.39 25.38 3.73
CA ARG A 328 6.38 26.24 4.38
C ARG A 328 7.73 25.61 4.34
N CYS A 329 8.73 26.40 4.06
CA CYS A 329 10.11 25.96 4.03
C CYS A 329 10.91 26.66 5.14
N VAL A 330 11.67 25.85 5.88
CA VAL A 330 12.61 26.30 6.92
C VAL A 330 14.03 26.02 6.45
N ALA A 331 14.87 27.04 6.44
CA ALA A 331 16.30 26.92 6.13
C ALA A 331 17.10 27.97 6.91
N GLN A 332 18.36 27.67 7.22
CA GLN A 332 19.24 28.67 7.77
C GLN A 332 19.58 29.74 6.69
N SER A 333 19.85 30.98 7.14
CA SER A 333 20.16 32.11 6.27
C SER A 333 21.37 31.83 5.38
N GLY A 334 21.20 31.90 4.06
CA GLY A 334 22.27 31.75 3.09
C GLY A 334 22.03 30.72 1.98
N ASP A 335 21.03 29.91 2.05
CA ASP A 335 20.78 28.81 1.09
C ASP A 335 20.24 29.26 -0.28
N GLY A 336 20.02 30.54 -0.50
CA GLY A 336 19.56 31.06 -1.80
C GLY A 336 18.22 30.52 -2.28
N ASN A 337 17.53 29.75 -1.45
CA ASN A 337 16.27 29.15 -1.74
C ASN A 337 15.10 29.94 -1.12
N SER A 338 13.95 29.79 -1.69
CA SER A 338 12.69 30.46 -1.33
C SER A 338 12.15 30.09 0.04
N CYS A 339 13.00 29.67 1.00
CA CYS A 339 12.59 29.37 2.36
C CYS A 339 12.39 30.66 3.16
N ASN A 340 11.19 30.82 3.69
CA ASN A 340 10.78 32.07 4.33
C ASN A 340 11.00 32.06 5.86
N TYR A 341 11.42 30.92 6.42
CA TYR A 341 11.57 30.75 7.87
C TYR A 341 12.98 30.28 8.21
N SER A 342 13.55 30.80 9.28
CA SER A 342 14.85 30.39 9.80
C SER A 342 14.78 29.23 10.80
N ASP A 343 13.61 28.97 11.39
CA ASP A 343 13.38 27.96 12.42
C ASP A 343 11.95 27.40 12.35
N LEU A 344 11.77 26.24 12.99
CA LEU A 344 10.49 25.55 13.03
C LEU A 344 9.41 26.35 13.77
N ALA A 345 9.76 27.01 14.88
CA ALA A 345 8.79 27.72 15.70
C ALA A 345 8.13 28.84 14.91
N SER A 346 8.92 29.61 14.15
CA SER A 346 8.43 30.67 13.27
C SER A 346 7.53 30.12 12.16
N ALA A 347 7.88 28.98 11.58
CA ALA A 347 7.08 28.34 10.53
C ALA A 347 5.72 27.85 11.08
N VAL A 348 5.67 27.29 12.27
CA VAL A 348 4.46 26.84 12.93
C VAL A 348 3.59 28.03 13.34
N SER A 349 4.18 29.06 13.96
CA SER A 349 3.46 30.24 14.44
C SER A 349 2.79 31.04 13.32
N ALA A 350 3.25 30.92 12.09
CA ALA A 350 2.64 31.58 10.93
C ALA A 350 1.26 31.05 10.53
N GLY A 351 0.70 30.05 11.23
CA GLY A 351 -0.65 29.55 11.07
C GLY A 351 -0.73 28.16 10.42
N SER A 352 -1.87 27.82 9.81
CA SER A 352 -2.07 26.51 9.20
C SER A 352 -1.15 26.27 8.00
N SER A 353 -0.69 25.04 7.83
CA SER A 353 0.08 24.57 6.67
C SER A 353 -0.22 23.10 6.43
N ASN A 354 -0.08 22.66 5.19
CA ASN A 354 -0.19 21.23 4.84
C ASN A 354 1.16 20.53 5.01
N VAL A 355 2.24 21.22 4.63
CA VAL A 355 3.58 20.70 4.68
C VAL A 355 4.53 21.73 5.28
N ILE A 356 5.37 21.31 6.21
CA ILE A 356 6.52 22.07 6.69
C ILE A 356 7.77 21.28 6.29
N LEU A 357 8.56 21.86 5.45
CA LEU A 357 9.81 21.29 4.95
C LEU A 357 11.00 21.92 5.67
N LEU A 358 11.83 21.10 6.27
CA LEU A 358 13.13 21.52 6.76
C LEU A 358 14.18 21.20 5.69
N ALA A 359 14.86 22.21 5.19
CA ALA A 359 15.96 22.01 4.26
C ALA A 359 17.06 21.16 4.92
N ASN A 360 17.73 20.33 4.14
CA ASN A 360 18.83 19.52 4.67
C ASN A 360 19.93 20.44 5.24
N GLY A 361 20.52 20.00 6.35
CA GLY A 361 21.51 20.78 7.09
C GLY A 361 20.93 21.86 7.99
N THR A 362 19.62 22.09 7.99
CA THR A 362 18.98 23.02 8.93
C THR A 362 19.06 22.48 10.34
N SER A 363 19.41 23.33 11.30
CA SER A 363 19.36 23.05 12.73
C SER A 363 18.36 24.00 13.41
N SER A 364 17.33 23.46 14.04
CA SER A 364 16.31 24.24 14.75
C SER A 364 16.28 23.84 16.21
N SER A 365 16.75 24.75 17.10
CA SER A 365 16.65 24.54 18.54
C SER A 365 15.32 25.06 19.07
N LEU A 366 14.64 24.25 19.87
CA LEU A 366 13.39 24.63 20.55
C LEU A 366 13.66 25.39 21.85
N SER A 367 14.92 25.44 22.31
CA SER A 367 15.34 26.17 23.52
C SER A 367 14.50 25.85 24.76
N GLY A 368 14.12 24.58 24.92
CA GLY A 368 13.28 24.12 26.00
C GLY A 368 11.77 24.34 25.84
N SER A 369 11.33 24.86 24.71
CA SER A 369 9.92 25.17 24.47
C SER A 369 9.16 23.96 23.91
N THR A 370 7.83 24.00 24.07
CA THR A 370 6.91 23.08 23.39
C THR A 370 6.35 23.75 22.14
N ILE A 371 6.40 23.03 21.04
CA ILE A 371 5.75 23.45 19.79
C ILE A 371 4.57 22.52 19.52
N ASP A 372 3.40 23.12 19.28
CA ASP A 372 2.19 22.42 18.89
C ASP A 372 2.09 22.34 17.35
N LEU A 373 2.22 21.14 16.78
CA LEU A 373 1.93 20.89 15.38
C LEU A 373 0.44 20.65 15.19
N PRO A 374 -0.25 21.53 14.46
CA PRO A 374 -1.67 21.35 14.17
C PRO A 374 -1.96 20.04 13.43
N ALA A 375 -3.22 19.62 13.45
CA ALA A 375 -3.66 18.44 12.71
C ALA A 375 -3.45 18.59 11.20
N GLY A 376 -3.15 17.48 10.53
CA GLY A 376 -3.00 17.42 9.06
C GLY A 376 -1.64 17.87 8.52
N ILE A 377 -0.68 18.15 9.39
CA ILE A 377 0.66 18.60 8.96
C ILE A 377 1.57 17.43 8.60
N GLN A 378 2.28 17.59 7.49
CA GLN A 378 3.46 16.79 7.17
C GLN A 378 4.72 17.60 7.48
N LEU A 379 5.42 17.26 8.56
CA LEU A 379 6.72 17.81 8.92
C LEU A 379 7.81 16.88 8.36
N THR A 380 8.62 17.37 7.42
CA THR A 380 9.54 16.50 6.70
C THR A 380 10.84 17.16 6.34
N SER A 381 11.88 16.36 6.13
CA SER A 381 13.14 16.83 5.56
C SER A 381 13.03 17.09 4.05
N GLY A 382 13.89 17.91 3.52
CA GLY A 382 14.01 18.12 2.08
C GLY A 382 14.34 16.83 1.31
N SER A 383 15.13 15.91 1.91
CA SER A 383 15.45 14.61 1.32
C SER A 383 14.25 13.65 1.24
N ASN A 384 13.37 13.74 2.22
CA ASN A 384 12.18 12.91 2.35
C ASN A 384 10.91 13.70 2.02
N ALA A 385 11.07 14.83 1.30
CA ALA A 385 9.94 15.66 0.92
C ALA A 385 8.84 14.82 0.26
N PRO A 386 7.60 14.99 0.69
CA PRO A 386 6.51 14.11 0.28
C PRO A 386 6.08 14.36 -1.16
N THR A 387 5.40 13.40 -1.71
CA THR A 387 4.54 13.61 -2.86
C THR A 387 3.19 14.10 -2.37
N VAL A 388 2.79 15.28 -2.80
CA VAL A 388 1.48 15.87 -2.47
C VAL A 388 0.53 15.71 -3.63
N SER A 389 -0.71 15.35 -3.34
CA SER A 389 -1.78 15.30 -4.34
C SER A 389 -2.33 16.69 -4.58
N THR A 390 -2.54 17.04 -5.84
CA THR A 390 -3.12 18.31 -6.26
C THR A 390 -4.28 18.06 -7.23
N GLN A 391 -5.06 19.10 -7.53
CA GLN A 391 -6.16 19.04 -8.50
C GLN A 391 -5.74 18.61 -9.92
N TYR A 392 -4.44 18.67 -10.26
CA TYR A 392 -3.90 18.25 -11.56
C TYR A 392 -3.03 17.00 -11.50
N GLY A 393 -2.96 16.33 -10.35
CA GLY A 393 -2.13 15.16 -10.12
C GLY A 393 -1.15 15.33 -8.97
N SER A 394 -0.16 14.45 -8.88
CA SER A 394 0.77 14.43 -7.75
C SER A 394 2.06 15.18 -8.06
N VAL A 395 2.56 15.92 -7.07
CA VAL A 395 3.82 16.65 -7.14
C VAL A 395 4.79 16.11 -6.10
N ASN A 396 5.94 15.64 -6.54
CA ASN A 396 7.02 15.27 -5.64
C ASN A 396 7.80 16.52 -5.22
N LEU A 397 7.63 16.96 -3.98
CA LEU A 397 8.26 18.17 -3.47
C LEU A 397 9.78 18.09 -3.39
N ARG A 398 10.36 16.89 -3.32
CA ARG A 398 11.80 16.66 -3.31
C ARG A 398 12.52 17.31 -4.52
N ASN A 399 11.86 17.36 -5.66
CA ASN A 399 12.45 17.92 -6.87
C ASN A 399 12.68 19.44 -6.80
N TYR A 400 12.11 20.11 -5.81
CA TYR A 400 12.15 21.57 -5.65
C TYR A 400 13.06 22.01 -4.50
N PHE A 401 13.65 21.06 -3.76
CA PHE A 401 14.61 21.31 -2.69
C PHE A 401 16.02 21.03 -3.19
N ARG A 402 16.76 22.08 -3.44
CA ARG A 402 18.21 22.00 -3.67
C ARG A 402 18.90 22.26 -2.34
N SER A 403 19.23 21.20 -1.62
CA SER A 403 20.13 21.33 -0.47
C SER A 403 21.57 21.19 -0.94
N ALA A 404 22.43 22.06 -0.49
CA ALA A 404 23.87 21.95 -0.68
C ALA A 404 24.48 20.80 0.15
N THR A 405 23.78 20.28 1.15
CA THR A 405 24.25 19.24 2.06
C THR A 405 23.38 18.00 2.00
N SER A 406 23.98 16.83 2.24
CA SER A 406 23.27 15.56 2.35
C SER A 406 22.77 15.27 3.77
N SER A 407 23.15 16.10 4.77
CA SER A 407 22.79 15.88 6.17
C SER A 407 21.32 16.13 6.43
N ALA A 408 20.68 15.21 7.15
CA ALA A 408 19.32 15.42 7.59
C ALA A 408 19.18 16.69 8.44
N PRO A 409 18.06 17.42 8.35
CA PRO A 409 17.81 18.54 9.25
C PRO A 409 17.64 18.03 10.70
N THR A 410 17.99 18.87 11.67
CA THR A 410 17.91 18.51 13.09
C THR A 410 17.01 19.45 13.87
N ILE A 411 16.27 18.87 14.80
CA ILE A 411 15.51 19.60 15.81
C ILE A 411 16.05 19.21 17.18
N SER A 412 16.28 20.19 18.06
CA SER A 412 16.90 19.91 19.35
C SER A 412 16.26 20.66 20.51
N ASN A 413 16.43 20.08 21.73
CA ASN A 413 16.16 20.70 23.02
C ASN A 413 14.70 21.18 23.17
N GLY A 414 13.74 20.28 23.26
CA GLY A 414 12.37 20.67 23.53
C GLY A 414 11.33 19.58 23.26
N THR A 415 10.09 19.99 23.17
CA THR A 415 8.96 19.08 22.95
C THR A 415 8.19 19.46 21.70
N ILE A 416 7.85 18.46 20.87
CA ILE A 416 6.91 18.61 19.77
C ILE A 416 5.63 17.88 20.17
N ARG A 417 4.54 18.60 20.27
CA ARG A 417 3.22 18.03 20.55
C ARG A 417 2.40 18.00 19.25
N ILE A 418 1.95 16.83 18.84
CA ILE A 418 1.36 16.61 17.51
C ILE A 418 -0.16 16.45 17.57
N GLY A 419 -0.82 16.92 16.52
CA GLY A 419 -2.26 16.71 16.27
C GLY A 419 -2.54 15.50 15.38
N SER A 420 -3.82 15.25 15.12
CA SER A 420 -4.27 14.14 14.25
C SER A 420 -3.82 14.30 12.79
N ASN A 421 -3.70 13.17 12.08
CA ASN A 421 -3.29 13.14 10.67
C ASN A 421 -1.91 13.78 10.41
N THR A 422 -1.00 13.69 11.39
CA THR A 422 0.35 14.27 11.31
C THR A 422 1.36 13.22 10.88
N THR A 423 2.25 13.62 9.98
CA THR A 423 3.41 12.81 9.58
C THR A 423 4.69 13.56 9.92
N ILE A 424 5.67 12.85 10.53
CA ILE A 424 7.03 13.36 10.73
C ILE A 424 8.00 12.41 10.02
N ASP A 425 8.80 12.93 9.09
CA ASP A 425 9.59 12.10 8.17
C ASP A 425 10.99 12.66 7.88
N GLY A 426 12.03 11.88 8.16
CA GLY A 426 13.39 12.15 7.73
C GLY A 426 14.13 13.22 8.53
N ILE A 427 13.83 13.40 9.79
CA ILE A 427 14.37 14.45 10.68
C ILE A 427 15.24 13.82 11.76
N GLY A 428 16.34 14.47 12.09
CA GLY A 428 17.13 14.18 13.27
C GLY A 428 16.59 14.91 14.51
N PHE A 429 16.40 14.18 15.60
CA PHE A 429 15.99 14.72 16.89
C PHE A 429 17.12 14.53 17.90
N THR A 430 17.53 15.60 18.55
CA THR A 430 18.51 15.55 19.63
C THR A 430 17.87 16.15 20.88
N ASP A 431 17.85 15.41 22.00
CA ASP A 431 17.25 15.86 23.25
C ASP A 431 15.82 16.44 23.05
N THR A 432 15.03 15.76 22.24
CA THR A 432 13.70 16.21 21.86
C THR A 432 12.69 15.07 22.05
N THR A 433 11.51 15.41 22.60
CA THR A 433 10.40 14.49 22.76
C THR A 433 9.28 14.81 21.79
N ILE A 434 8.70 13.78 21.16
CA ILE A 434 7.47 13.88 20.41
C ILE A 434 6.35 13.31 21.27
N THR A 435 5.36 14.12 21.58
CA THR A 435 4.17 13.74 22.35
C THR A 435 2.90 14.13 21.59
N ASN A 436 1.73 13.87 22.17
CA ASN A 436 0.45 14.13 21.50
C ASN A 436 -0.54 14.87 22.40
N TYR A 437 -1.55 15.42 21.75
CA TYR A 437 -2.82 15.80 22.37
C TYR A 437 -3.94 15.12 21.56
N SER A 438 -4.75 14.29 22.19
CA SER A 438 -5.90 13.56 21.59
C SER A 438 -5.79 13.38 20.06
N THR A 439 -5.10 12.36 19.58
CA THR A 439 -4.70 12.26 18.18
C THR A 439 -5.06 10.92 17.55
N SER A 440 -5.27 10.95 16.24
CA SER A 440 -5.43 9.75 15.42
C SER A 440 -4.67 9.88 14.08
N ASN A 441 -4.34 8.73 13.49
CA ASN A 441 -3.68 8.65 12.18
C ASN A 441 -2.33 9.38 12.16
N VAL A 442 -1.39 8.94 12.98
CA VAL A 442 -0.06 9.52 13.10
C VAL A 442 0.98 8.61 12.46
N ALA A 443 1.93 9.20 11.72
CA ALA A 443 3.07 8.49 11.16
C ALA A 443 4.39 9.17 11.54
N ILE A 444 5.28 8.44 12.21
CA ILE A 444 6.64 8.88 12.57
C ILE A 444 7.61 7.92 11.88
N ARG A 445 8.32 8.40 10.85
CA ARG A 445 9.14 7.50 10.04
C ARG A 445 10.43 8.11 9.54
N ASN A 446 11.43 7.24 9.32
CA ASN A 446 12.75 7.61 8.78
C ASN A 446 13.47 8.67 9.60
N ASN A 447 13.18 8.79 10.88
CA ASN A 447 13.78 9.79 11.78
C ASN A 447 14.94 9.17 12.56
N THR A 448 15.82 10.03 13.04
CA THR A 448 16.86 9.63 13.97
C THR A 448 16.66 10.33 15.31
N PHE A 449 16.75 9.59 16.41
CA PHE A 449 16.62 10.09 17.77
C PHE A 449 17.92 9.84 18.51
N LEU A 450 18.54 10.91 19.00
CA LEU A 450 19.78 10.86 19.75
C LEU A 450 19.60 11.62 21.08
N ARG A 451 20.09 11.01 22.14
CA ARG A 451 20.26 11.68 23.43
C ARG A 451 21.75 11.93 23.70
N SER A 452 22.06 13.11 24.19
CA SER A 452 23.39 13.39 24.72
C SER A 452 23.35 13.32 26.24
N PHE A 453 24.25 12.57 26.83
CA PHE A 453 24.40 12.49 28.32
C PHE A 453 24.92 13.79 28.97
N SER A 454 25.21 14.80 28.17
CA SER A 454 25.74 16.07 28.66
C SER A 454 24.63 16.97 29.18
N SER A 455 24.55 17.04 30.48
CA SER A 455 23.80 18.05 31.27
C SER A 455 22.25 17.93 31.18
N ASN A 456 21.63 18.14 32.30
CA ASN A 456 20.19 18.25 32.48
C ASN A 456 19.53 19.03 31.33
N PRO A 457 18.81 18.38 30.39
CA PRO A 457 18.17 19.13 29.32
C PRO A 457 17.12 20.05 29.94
N THR A 458 17.41 21.35 29.96
CA THR A 458 16.44 22.34 30.40
C THR A 458 15.29 22.36 29.41
N GLY A 459 14.08 22.02 29.84
CA GLY A 459 12.85 22.17 29.09
C GLY A 459 12.26 20.91 28.47
N ILE A 460 12.78 19.72 28.77
CA ILE A 460 12.01 18.51 28.55
C ILE A 460 10.98 18.41 29.68
N SER A 461 9.76 18.10 29.29
CA SER A 461 8.73 17.76 30.28
C SER A 461 9.30 16.71 31.24
N THR A 462 9.28 16.99 32.56
CA THR A 462 9.61 15.98 33.58
C THR A 462 8.71 14.76 33.52
N ASP A 463 7.71 14.79 32.66
CA ASP A 463 6.73 13.75 32.45
C ASP A 463 6.99 12.89 31.17
N ALA A 464 7.98 13.23 30.35
CA ALA A 464 8.28 12.48 29.15
C ALA A 464 9.05 11.19 29.45
N ARG A 465 8.52 10.07 29.03
CA ARG A 465 9.07 8.73 29.25
C ARG A 465 9.97 8.22 28.12
N ALA A 466 9.85 8.82 26.96
CA ALA A 466 10.53 8.38 25.74
C ALA A 466 10.71 9.53 24.75
N PRO A 467 11.63 9.43 23.78
CA PRO A 467 11.67 10.31 22.60
C PRO A 467 10.35 10.32 21.82
N ILE A 468 9.63 9.21 21.78
CA ILE A 468 8.24 9.14 21.31
C ILE A 468 7.39 8.68 22.50
N ASP A 469 6.58 9.58 23.03
CA ASP A 469 5.76 9.33 24.22
C ASP A 469 4.31 9.73 23.96
N PHE A 470 3.47 8.72 23.64
CA PHE A 470 2.07 8.91 23.27
C PHE A 470 1.11 8.37 24.31
N ASN A 471 0.02 9.11 24.52
CA ASN A 471 -1.07 8.69 25.40
C ASN A 471 -2.43 8.98 24.76
N GLY A 472 -3.27 7.97 24.67
CA GLY A 472 -4.63 8.11 24.10
C GLY A 472 -4.64 8.36 22.58
N VAL A 473 -3.81 7.68 21.83
CA VAL A 473 -3.74 7.80 20.36
C VAL A 473 -4.40 6.60 19.66
N THR A 474 -4.87 6.81 18.44
CA THR A 474 -5.40 5.75 17.58
C THR A 474 -4.74 5.76 16.21
N ASN A 475 -4.53 4.57 15.62
CA ASN A 475 -3.91 4.40 14.29
C ASN A 475 -2.53 5.07 14.20
N VAL A 476 -1.59 4.61 15.00
CA VAL A 476 -0.21 5.11 15.01
C VAL A 476 0.70 4.20 14.22
N THR A 477 1.56 4.78 13.40
CA THR A 477 2.65 4.07 12.72
C THR A 477 3.99 4.70 13.07
N ILE A 478 4.89 3.92 13.67
CA ILE A 478 6.28 4.30 13.95
C ILE A 478 7.17 3.35 13.19
N SER A 479 7.83 3.85 12.14
CA SER A 479 8.56 2.95 11.24
C SER A 479 9.88 3.50 10.72
N SER A 480 10.85 2.62 10.54
CA SER A 480 12.15 2.95 9.96
C SER A 480 12.89 4.08 10.69
N ASN A 481 12.68 4.23 11.98
CA ASN A 481 13.38 5.20 12.80
C ASN A 481 14.62 4.56 13.43
N THR A 482 15.60 5.38 13.72
CA THR A 482 16.82 4.99 14.45
C THR A 482 16.87 5.70 15.78
N PHE A 483 16.97 4.95 16.86
CA PHE A 483 17.12 5.45 18.22
C PHE A 483 18.50 5.06 18.74
N THR A 484 19.25 6.05 19.21
CA THR A 484 20.58 5.82 19.80
C THR A 484 20.60 6.45 21.18
N ASP A 485 20.88 5.65 22.19
CA ASP A 485 20.86 6.04 23.61
C ASP A 485 19.64 6.90 23.95
N PRO A 486 18.40 6.43 23.73
CA PRO A 486 17.19 7.27 23.74
C PRO A 486 16.68 7.65 25.13
N SER A 487 17.43 7.42 26.18
CA SER A 487 16.99 7.61 27.57
C SER A 487 16.67 9.06 27.93
N VAL A 488 15.57 9.29 28.61
CA VAL A 488 15.00 10.63 28.81
C VAL A 488 14.75 10.98 30.29
N ASP A 489 14.76 9.99 31.17
CA ASP A 489 14.33 10.21 32.55
C ASP A 489 15.44 9.97 33.57
N ARG A 490 15.22 10.48 34.78
CA ARG A 490 16.10 10.32 35.95
C ARG A 490 15.35 9.82 37.16
N TYR A 491 15.98 8.94 37.87
CA TYR A 491 15.51 8.49 39.20
C TYR A 491 16.67 8.40 40.17
N THR A 492 16.38 8.52 41.45
CA THR A 492 17.37 8.52 42.49
C THR A 492 17.26 7.27 43.36
N VAL A 493 18.31 6.46 43.41
CA VAL A 493 18.42 5.32 44.34
C VAL A 493 19.57 5.55 45.27
N SER A 494 19.31 5.53 46.59
CA SER A 494 20.33 5.72 47.61
C SER A 494 21.18 6.99 47.44
N GLY A 495 20.57 8.06 46.90
CA GLY A 495 21.23 9.35 46.69
C GLY A 495 22.07 9.45 45.39
N VAL A 496 22.02 8.46 44.56
CA VAL A 496 22.65 8.47 43.22
C VAL A 496 21.53 8.58 42.15
N ASP A 497 21.70 9.55 41.24
CA ASP A 497 20.79 9.71 40.11
C ASP A 497 21.17 8.77 38.97
N TYR A 498 20.25 7.97 38.57
CA TYR A 498 20.36 7.07 37.39
C TYR A 498 19.50 7.58 36.21
N LEU A 499 19.86 7.14 35.02
CA LEU A 499 19.10 7.41 33.81
C LEU A 499 18.18 6.21 33.49
N SER A 500 17.01 6.52 32.99
CA SER A 500 16.03 5.52 32.53
C SER A 500 15.27 6.03 31.30
N GLY A 501 14.55 5.16 30.64
CA GLY A 501 13.59 5.54 29.60
C GLY A 501 13.51 4.56 28.44
N ARG A 502 12.34 4.53 27.89
CA ARG A 502 11.98 3.77 26.69
C ARG A 502 12.46 4.50 25.44
N ALA A 503 12.67 3.81 24.33
CA ALA A 503 12.79 4.47 23.05
C ALA A 503 11.42 4.91 22.51
N VAL A 504 10.40 4.06 22.69
CA VAL A 504 9.02 4.30 22.33
C VAL A 504 8.12 3.94 23.52
N SER A 505 7.29 4.87 23.93
CA SER A 505 6.27 4.69 24.99
C SER A 505 4.89 5.03 24.43
N ILE A 506 3.96 4.08 24.49
CA ILE A 506 2.58 4.29 24.04
C ILE A 506 1.61 3.76 25.09
N GLN A 507 0.68 4.61 25.52
CA GLN A 507 -0.23 4.30 26.60
C GLN A 507 -1.68 4.55 26.22
N ASN A 508 -2.62 3.76 26.80
CA ASN A 508 -4.07 3.96 26.68
C ASN A 508 -4.53 4.21 25.23
N SER A 509 -4.00 3.45 24.31
CA SER A 509 -4.05 3.71 22.87
C SER A 509 -4.70 2.55 22.11
N GLU A 510 -4.87 2.73 20.80
CA GLU A 510 -5.52 1.71 19.99
C GLU A 510 -4.87 1.62 18.58
N SER A 511 -4.65 0.38 18.11
CA SER A 511 -4.23 0.10 16.73
C SER A 511 -2.87 0.73 16.39
N VAL A 512 -1.82 0.18 16.97
CA VAL A 512 -0.45 0.66 16.87
C VAL A 512 0.37 -0.24 15.96
N THR A 513 1.15 0.35 15.07
CA THR A 513 2.14 -0.34 14.24
C THR A 513 3.54 0.22 14.51
N ILE A 514 4.46 -0.63 14.98
CA ILE A 514 5.88 -0.29 15.20
C ILE A 514 6.72 -1.24 14.35
N ALA A 515 7.33 -0.73 13.28
CA ALA A 515 7.95 -1.59 12.28
C ALA A 515 9.30 -1.09 11.79
N SER A 516 10.24 -2.01 11.61
CA SER A 516 11.53 -1.72 10.98
C SER A 516 12.33 -0.61 11.66
N ASN A 517 12.19 -0.42 12.96
CA ASN A 517 12.97 0.54 13.72
C ASN A 517 14.27 -0.11 14.23
N SER A 518 15.32 0.69 14.35
CA SER A 518 16.59 0.32 14.96
C SER A 518 16.73 1.05 16.30
N ILE A 519 16.80 0.32 17.38
CA ILE A 519 16.89 0.85 18.75
C ILE A 519 18.17 0.32 19.39
N SER A 520 19.00 1.21 19.88
CA SER A 520 20.26 0.83 20.52
C SER A 520 20.49 1.61 21.81
N GLY A 521 20.87 0.91 22.87
CA GLY A 521 21.33 1.51 24.13
C GLY A 521 20.26 2.15 25.00
N ALA A 522 18.99 1.84 24.82
CA ALA A 522 17.94 2.35 25.73
C ALA A 522 18.18 1.86 27.16
N LEU A 523 17.81 2.69 28.13
CA LEU A 523 17.97 2.45 29.55
C LEU A 523 16.62 2.06 30.16
N GLY A 524 16.24 0.81 29.96
CA GLY A 524 14.93 0.28 30.25
C GLY A 524 14.37 -0.44 29.03
N GLU A 525 13.12 -0.25 28.69
CA GLU A 525 12.53 -0.93 27.54
C GLU A 525 12.89 -0.27 26.19
N GLY A 526 13.03 -1.10 25.18
CA GLY A 526 13.14 -0.61 23.81
C GLY A 526 11.80 -0.07 23.32
N ILE A 527 10.76 -0.88 23.41
CA ILE A 527 9.38 -0.55 23.05
C ILE A 527 8.48 -0.90 24.23
N GLY A 528 7.80 0.08 24.78
CA GLY A 528 6.84 -0.09 25.87
C GLY A 528 5.43 0.28 25.48
N LEU A 529 4.49 -0.67 25.62
CA LEU A 529 3.07 -0.51 25.32
C LEU A 529 2.23 -0.81 26.57
N ASP A 530 1.50 0.19 27.03
CA ASP A 530 0.65 0.07 28.23
C ASP A 530 -0.82 0.30 27.88
N ASN A 531 -1.69 -0.67 28.13
CA ASN A 531 -3.13 -0.60 27.83
C ASN A 531 -3.41 -0.20 26.37
N VAL A 532 -2.77 -0.88 25.42
CA VAL A 532 -3.00 -0.66 24.01
C VAL A 532 -3.93 -1.74 23.47
N THR A 533 -5.11 -1.31 23.03
CA THR A 533 -6.18 -2.19 22.54
C THR A 533 -6.23 -2.25 21.00
N GLY A 534 -7.21 -2.96 20.45
CA GLY A 534 -7.37 -3.10 19.01
C GLY A 534 -6.33 -4.04 18.38
N THR A 535 -5.94 -3.74 17.12
CA THR A 535 -4.99 -4.56 16.37
C THR A 535 -3.61 -3.90 16.36
N ASN A 536 -2.65 -4.55 16.99
CA ASN A 536 -1.30 -4.03 17.17
C ASN A 536 -0.27 -4.89 16.45
N VAL A 537 0.69 -4.26 15.81
CA VAL A 537 1.74 -4.93 15.04
C VAL A 537 3.11 -4.40 15.44
N ILE A 538 3.97 -5.26 15.95
CA ILE A 538 5.37 -4.97 16.27
C ILE A 538 6.23 -5.90 15.43
N ARG A 539 6.86 -5.40 14.38
CA ARG A 539 7.55 -6.28 13.45
C ARG A 539 8.86 -5.72 12.90
N SER A 540 9.77 -6.63 12.62
CA SER A 540 11.04 -6.32 11.94
C SER A 540 11.85 -5.21 12.63
N ASN A 541 11.71 -5.04 13.93
CA ASN A 541 12.51 -4.11 14.71
C ASN A 541 13.82 -4.77 15.15
N THR A 542 14.90 -3.99 15.19
CA THR A 542 16.19 -4.40 15.72
C THR A 542 16.42 -3.64 17.02
N ILE A 543 16.50 -4.35 18.13
CA ILE A 543 16.68 -3.80 19.48
C ILE A 543 17.94 -4.41 20.06
N THR A 544 18.90 -3.59 20.42
CA THR A 544 20.21 -4.09 20.89
C THR A 544 20.83 -3.22 21.96
N GLY A 545 21.58 -3.85 22.87
CA GLY A 545 22.35 -3.15 23.87
C GLY A 545 21.50 -2.44 24.91
N MET A 546 20.34 -2.96 25.21
CA MET A 546 19.49 -2.47 26.27
C MET A 546 20.21 -2.59 27.62
N LYS A 547 19.99 -1.63 28.50
CA LYS A 547 20.61 -1.60 29.83
C LYS A 547 19.49 -1.61 30.88
N ALA A 548 19.74 -2.24 32.00
CA ALA A 548 18.76 -2.31 33.07
C ALA A 548 18.40 -0.90 33.58
N GLY A 549 17.12 -0.68 33.81
CA GLY A 549 16.61 0.52 34.42
C GLY A 549 16.75 0.56 35.94
N PRO A 550 15.98 1.44 36.57
CA PRO A 550 16.14 1.77 37.96
C PRO A 550 15.62 0.75 38.97
N ASP A 551 14.67 -0.02 38.52
CA ASP A 551 13.87 -0.81 39.44
C ASP A 551 14.39 -2.22 39.65
N THR A 552 13.88 -2.81 40.75
CA THR A 552 14.13 -4.21 41.10
C THR A 552 13.37 -5.18 40.18
N ASN A 553 12.71 -4.66 39.13
CA ASN A 553 11.84 -5.41 38.27
C ASN A 553 12.44 -5.60 36.85
N GLN A 554 11.98 -6.59 36.18
CA GLN A 554 12.45 -7.01 34.88
C GLN A 554 12.01 -6.00 33.84
N GLU A 555 12.89 -5.66 32.93
CA GLU A 555 12.66 -4.82 31.77
C GLU A 555 12.83 -5.64 30.51
N ALA A 556 12.20 -5.26 29.43
CA ALA A 556 12.25 -6.05 28.19
C ALA A 556 12.63 -5.22 26.96
N GLY A 557 13.24 -5.86 25.97
CA GLY A 557 13.42 -5.23 24.69
C GLY A 557 12.09 -4.80 24.08
N ILE A 558 11.06 -5.64 24.18
CA ILE A 558 9.66 -5.32 23.87
C ILE A 558 8.82 -5.66 25.09
N PHE A 559 8.25 -4.65 25.70
CA PHE A 559 7.38 -4.75 26.87
C PHE A 559 5.93 -4.39 26.50
N ILE A 560 5.00 -5.28 26.84
CA ILE A 560 3.56 -5.08 26.59
C ILE A 560 2.78 -5.40 27.84
N ARG A 561 1.92 -4.46 28.24
CA ARG A 561 1.03 -4.68 29.38
C ARG A 561 -0.38 -4.19 29.08
N ASN A 562 -1.37 -5.07 29.28
CA ASN A 562 -2.78 -4.73 29.13
C ASN A 562 -3.57 -5.16 30.38
N ASN A 563 -4.29 -4.23 31.00
CA ASN A 563 -5.07 -4.47 32.22
C ASN A 563 -6.59 -4.45 31.99
N SER A 564 -7.03 -4.28 30.75
CA SER A 564 -8.46 -4.24 30.42
C SER A 564 -8.70 -4.43 28.93
N GLY A 565 -9.93 -4.77 28.57
CA GLY A 565 -10.41 -4.78 27.19
C GLY A 565 -10.00 -6.00 26.37
N SER A 566 -10.12 -5.88 25.08
CA SER A 566 -9.72 -6.89 24.10
C SER A 566 -8.57 -6.37 23.24
N THR A 567 -7.55 -7.18 23.07
CA THR A 567 -6.37 -6.80 22.33
C THR A 567 -5.91 -7.91 21.37
N THR A 568 -5.38 -7.50 20.24
CA THR A 568 -4.72 -8.40 19.28
C THR A 568 -3.31 -7.91 19.05
N TYR A 569 -2.32 -8.77 19.25
CA TYR A 569 -0.92 -8.47 18.98
C TYR A 569 -0.32 -9.43 17.95
N THR A 570 0.43 -8.87 17.01
CA THR A 570 1.36 -9.62 16.15
C THR A 570 2.76 -9.10 16.40
N ILE A 571 3.61 -9.92 17.02
CA ILE A 571 5.00 -9.61 17.35
C ILE A 571 5.85 -10.53 16.47
N ALA A 572 6.39 -10.00 15.37
CA ALA A 572 6.98 -10.84 14.34
C ALA A 572 8.30 -10.29 13.79
N ASP A 573 9.21 -11.22 13.46
CA ASP A 573 10.45 -10.89 12.77
C ASP A 573 11.33 -9.84 13.50
N ASN A 574 11.19 -9.67 14.80
CA ASN A 574 12.01 -8.75 15.58
C ASN A 574 13.32 -9.42 15.99
N SER A 575 14.37 -8.62 16.12
CA SER A 575 15.67 -9.03 16.64
C SER A 575 15.95 -8.28 17.93
N VAL A 576 16.06 -9.00 19.06
CA VAL A 576 16.43 -8.45 20.38
C VAL A 576 17.74 -9.09 20.82
N SER A 577 18.73 -8.28 21.13
CA SER A 577 20.06 -8.84 21.45
C SER A 577 20.94 -7.95 22.31
N ASN A 578 21.94 -8.58 22.94
CA ASN A 578 23.01 -7.92 23.69
C ASN A 578 22.50 -7.03 24.83
N ASN A 579 21.43 -7.41 25.48
CA ASN A 579 20.94 -6.71 26.65
C ASN A 579 21.87 -6.96 27.85
N THR A 580 22.05 -5.95 28.69
CA THR A 580 23.00 -6.01 29.79
C THR A 580 22.35 -5.67 31.11
N ALA A 581 22.75 -6.35 32.18
CA ALA A 581 22.32 -6.09 33.55
C ALA A 581 23.11 -4.92 34.23
N PHE A 582 23.32 -3.82 33.51
CA PHE A 582 24.02 -2.64 34.07
C PHE A 582 23.12 -1.42 34.09
N ARG A 583 23.16 -0.68 35.22
CA ARG A 583 22.56 0.66 35.35
C ARG A 583 23.55 1.73 34.91
N VAL A 584 23.05 2.83 34.42
CA VAL A 584 23.87 4.00 34.05
C VAL A 584 23.48 5.17 34.97
N ASP A 585 24.44 5.71 35.70
CA ASP A 585 24.21 6.91 36.52
C ASP A 585 24.12 8.18 35.66
N SER A 586 23.72 9.28 36.28
CA SER A 586 23.61 10.58 35.57
C SER A 586 24.96 11.16 35.06
N SER A 587 26.07 10.55 35.44
CA SER A 587 27.42 10.89 35.00
C SER A 587 27.91 9.95 33.90
N GLY A 588 27.11 8.95 33.48
CA GLY A 588 27.46 7.98 32.48
C GLY A 588 28.23 6.77 33.00
N ASN A 589 28.42 6.62 34.33
CA ASN A 589 29.08 5.46 34.88
C ASN A 589 28.15 4.27 34.99
N THR A 590 28.68 3.10 34.66
CA THR A 590 27.94 1.83 34.75
C THR A 590 28.13 1.17 36.11
N THR A 591 27.04 0.75 36.73
CA THR A 591 27.05 -0.09 37.93
C THR A 591 26.31 -1.40 37.64
N ALA A 592 26.80 -2.50 38.21
CA ALA A 592 26.11 -3.79 38.10
C ALA A 592 24.70 -3.70 38.72
N SER A 593 23.70 -4.15 38.02
CA SER A 593 22.34 -4.34 38.50
C SER A 593 22.10 -5.81 38.81
N LEU A 594 21.24 -6.08 39.73
CA LEU A 594 20.74 -7.43 39.99
C LEU A 594 19.60 -7.81 39.03
N ASN A 595 19.16 -6.86 38.22
CA ASN A 595 18.02 -7.04 37.31
C ASN A 595 18.46 -7.36 35.91
N SER A 596 17.59 -8.03 35.21
CA SER A 596 17.75 -8.49 33.83
C SER A 596 16.83 -7.74 32.90
N THR A 597 17.15 -7.74 31.64
CA THR A 597 16.31 -7.18 30.57
C THR A 597 15.92 -8.33 29.67
N ASP A 598 14.65 -8.68 29.69
CA ASP A 598 14.12 -9.80 28.91
C ASP A 598 14.09 -9.49 27.40
N GLY A 599 13.85 -10.52 26.61
CA GLY A 599 13.70 -10.35 25.18
C GLY A 599 12.36 -9.70 24.83
N ILE A 600 11.29 -10.44 25.05
CA ILE A 600 9.91 -10.01 24.84
C ILE A 600 9.10 -10.37 26.06
N GLU A 601 8.50 -9.38 26.70
CA GLU A 601 7.59 -9.56 27.84
C GLU A 601 6.17 -9.17 27.45
N PHE A 602 5.21 -10.06 27.73
CA PHE A 602 3.78 -9.84 27.51
C PHE A 602 2.97 -10.10 28.78
N ASN A 603 2.29 -9.08 29.24
CA ASN A 603 1.47 -9.11 30.44
C ASN A 603 0.00 -8.83 30.11
N LEU A 604 -0.89 -9.74 30.47
CA LEU A 604 -2.34 -9.54 30.41
C LEU A 604 -2.94 -9.69 31.81
N CYS A 605 -3.56 -8.64 32.31
CA CYS A 605 -4.13 -8.59 33.66
C CYS A 605 -3.09 -8.77 34.80
N ARG A 606 -1.85 -8.46 34.56
CA ARG A 606 -0.77 -8.45 35.52
C ARG A 606 -0.39 -7.01 35.84
N GLY A 607 -0.82 -6.48 36.96
CA GLY A 607 -0.45 -5.16 37.47
C GLY A 607 -1.67 -4.29 37.84
N THR A 608 -1.79 -3.85 39.10
CA THR A 608 -2.70 -2.79 39.52
C THR A 608 -1.97 -1.51 39.75
N SER A 609 -2.62 -0.43 39.31
CA SER A 609 -2.43 0.97 39.64
C SER A 609 -0.99 1.49 39.64
N PHE A 610 -0.70 2.23 38.61
CA PHE A 610 0.27 3.29 38.70
C PHE A 610 -0.21 4.31 39.73
N ALA A 611 0.40 4.37 40.89
CA ALA A 611 0.44 5.65 41.56
C ALA A 611 1.26 6.56 40.67
N ALA A 612 0.79 7.77 40.43
CA ALA A 612 1.43 8.76 39.54
C ALA A 612 2.88 9.10 39.91
N ALA A 613 3.38 8.56 41.03
CA ALA A 613 4.75 8.67 41.54
C ALA A 613 5.68 7.55 41.07
N ASP A 614 5.16 6.40 40.64
CA ASP A 614 5.97 5.23 40.29
C ASP A 614 5.90 4.96 38.81
N ARG A 615 6.60 5.78 38.02
CA ARG A 615 6.63 5.70 36.58
C ARG A 615 7.32 4.47 36.04
N PHE A 616 8.03 3.73 36.88
CA PHE A 616 8.90 2.60 36.52
C PHE A 616 8.84 1.44 37.51
N THR A 617 8.05 1.52 38.55
CA THR A 617 7.84 0.36 39.41
C THR A 617 6.83 -0.55 38.71
N ASP A 618 7.29 -1.72 38.30
CA ASP A 618 6.42 -2.87 38.02
C ASP A 618 5.78 -3.34 39.30
N GLY A 619 5.34 -2.34 40.08
CA GLY A 619 4.79 -2.46 41.37
C GLY A 619 3.56 -3.35 41.34
N LEU A 620 3.68 -4.49 41.94
CA LEU A 620 2.64 -5.32 42.50
C LEU A 620 1.41 -5.53 41.58
N TYR A 621 1.48 -6.59 40.93
CA TYR A 621 0.54 -7.30 40.14
C TYR A 621 -0.85 -7.36 40.73
N GLY A 622 -1.80 -6.69 40.15
CA GLY A 622 -3.22 -6.87 40.44
C GLY A 622 -3.96 -7.45 39.27
N ASP A 623 -4.93 -8.23 39.61
CA ASP A 623 -5.82 -8.87 38.69
C ASP A 623 -6.70 -7.85 37.98
N CYS A 624 -7.11 -8.15 36.74
CA CYS A 624 -8.09 -7.31 36.06
C CYS A 624 -9.39 -7.28 36.84
N ALA A 625 -9.91 -6.09 37.07
CA ALA A 625 -11.20 -5.90 37.72
C ALA A 625 -12.38 -6.47 36.87
N ALA A 626 -12.20 -6.57 35.60
CA ALA A 626 -13.13 -7.16 34.61
C ALA A 626 -12.37 -8.11 33.67
N ALA A 627 -13.09 -9.04 33.07
CA ALA A 627 -12.49 -9.98 32.12
C ALA A 627 -11.80 -9.23 30.96
N ALA A 628 -10.54 -9.55 30.72
CA ALA A 628 -9.77 -9.08 29.56
C ALA A 628 -9.46 -10.24 28.62
N SER A 629 -9.29 -9.93 27.34
CA SER A 629 -8.97 -10.96 26.35
C SER A 629 -7.80 -10.55 25.47
N GLY A 630 -6.91 -11.50 25.21
CA GLY A 630 -5.76 -11.33 24.33
C GLY A 630 -5.77 -12.37 23.20
N ASN A 631 -5.48 -11.91 21.98
CA ASN A 631 -5.14 -12.78 20.86
C ASN A 631 -3.71 -12.40 20.42
N VAL A 632 -2.73 -13.24 20.76
CA VAL A 632 -1.31 -12.89 20.65
C VAL A 632 -0.57 -13.89 19.78
N THR A 633 0.10 -13.37 18.77
CA THR A 633 1.00 -14.14 17.92
C THR A 633 2.42 -13.61 18.06
N ILE A 634 3.35 -14.46 18.51
CA ILE A 634 4.77 -14.19 18.65
C ILE A 634 5.50 -15.15 17.70
N THR A 635 5.98 -14.63 16.57
CA THR A 635 6.52 -15.52 15.52
C THR A 635 7.78 -15.00 14.87
N SER A 636 8.68 -15.93 14.56
CA SER A 636 9.92 -15.63 13.79
C SER A 636 10.82 -14.57 14.43
N ASN A 637 10.72 -14.34 15.74
CA ASN A 637 11.60 -13.41 16.42
C ASN A 637 12.95 -14.09 16.73
N THR A 638 14.01 -13.29 16.69
CA THR A 638 15.36 -13.72 17.08
C THR A 638 15.74 -12.99 18.36
N ILE A 639 15.97 -13.74 19.43
CA ILE A 639 16.37 -13.22 20.74
C ILE A 639 17.67 -13.87 21.12
N SER A 640 18.68 -13.06 21.45
CA SER A 640 20.00 -13.64 21.72
C SER A 640 20.87 -12.80 22.63
N SER A 641 21.81 -13.48 23.32
CA SER A 641 22.83 -12.81 24.13
C SER A 641 22.26 -11.86 25.20
N LEU A 642 21.24 -12.30 25.91
CA LEU A 642 20.70 -11.60 27.07
C LEU A 642 21.51 -12.02 28.31
N ASN A 643 21.97 -11.05 29.08
CA ASN A 643 22.81 -11.28 30.27
C ASN A 643 21.99 -11.14 31.56
N GLY A 644 22.47 -11.72 32.63
CA GLY A 644 21.78 -11.69 33.90
C GLY A 644 20.75 -12.79 34.06
N GLY A 645 19.64 -12.56 34.74
CA GLY A 645 18.50 -13.47 34.84
C GLY A 645 17.38 -13.08 33.85
N ALA A 646 17.75 -12.89 32.58
CA ALA A 646 16.84 -12.47 31.52
C ALA A 646 16.20 -13.66 30.83
N ASP A 647 14.91 -13.63 30.71
CA ASP A 647 14.13 -14.57 29.91
C ASP A 647 14.13 -14.21 28.43
N GLY A 648 13.98 -15.23 27.60
CA GLY A 648 13.81 -15.00 26.16
C GLY A 648 12.42 -14.45 25.85
N LEU A 649 11.42 -15.23 26.21
CA LEU A 649 10.00 -14.85 26.13
C LEU A 649 9.42 -14.97 27.55
N ASP A 650 8.96 -13.86 28.11
CA ASP A 650 8.26 -13.81 29.39
C ASP A 650 6.78 -13.51 29.18
N LEU A 651 5.93 -14.47 29.50
CA LEU A 651 4.49 -14.42 29.23
C LEU A 651 3.73 -14.53 30.53
N ASN A 652 2.88 -13.57 30.82
CA ASN A 652 2.21 -13.50 32.10
C ASN A 652 0.72 -13.21 31.94
N ILE A 653 -0.12 -14.03 32.53
CA ILE A 653 -1.56 -13.78 32.55
C ILE A 653 -2.11 -13.84 33.98
N GLY A 654 -2.83 -12.80 34.35
CA GLY A 654 -3.46 -12.68 35.63
C GLY A 654 -4.90 -13.21 35.72
N GLN A 655 -5.54 -13.05 36.86
CA GLN A 655 -6.92 -13.48 37.08
C GLN A 655 -7.88 -12.80 36.07
N ASN A 656 -8.94 -13.54 35.71
CA ASN A 656 -9.97 -13.11 34.77
C ASN A 656 -9.48 -12.88 33.34
N ALA A 657 -8.24 -13.25 33.00
CA ALA A 657 -7.73 -13.16 31.65
C ALA A 657 -8.08 -14.36 30.78
N ASN A 658 -8.43 -14.10 29.53
CA ASN A 658 -8.55 -15.12 28.49
C ASN A 658 -7.49 -14.86 27.43
N LEU A 659 -6.56 -15.77 27.23
CA LEU A 659 -5.48 -15.62 26.27
C LEU A 659 -5.53 -16.71 25.20
N THR A 660 -5.53 -16.31 23.95
CA THR A 660 -5.17 -17.18 22.83
C THR A 660 -3.77 -16.79 22.37
N LEU A 661 -2.82 -17.70 22.55
CA LEU A 661 -1.40 -17.49 22.22
C LEU A 661 -0.93 -18.44 21.13
N VAL A 662 -0.20 -17.90 20.19
CA VAL A 662 0.63 -18.68 19.26
C VAL A 662 2.06 -18.17 19.35
N ALA A 663 2.97 -18.96 19.91
CA ALA A 663 4.41 -18.70 19.91
C ALA A 663 5.07 -19.69 18.97
N SER A 664 5.54 -19.22 17.80
CA SER A 664 6.01 -20.13 16.76
C SER A 664 7.25 -19.65 16.03
N SER A 665 8.13 -20.61 15.70
CA SER A 665 9.33 -20.34 14.89
C SER A 665 10.25 -19.25 15.47
N ASN A 666 10.20 -18.97 16.74
CA ASN A 666 11.11 -18.04 17.40
C ASN A 666 12.45 -18.73 17.64
N ASN A 667 13.52 -17.96 17.55
CA ASN A 667 14.87 -18.39 17.83
C ASN A 667 15.42 -17.64 19.04
N VAL A 668 15.36 -18.29 20.19
CA VAL A 668 15.82 -17.76 21.49
C VAL A 668 17.09 -18.52 21.89
N THR A 669 18.20 -17.81 22.00
CA THR A 669 19.51 -18.46 22.28
C THR A 669 20.39 -17.61 23.18
N GLY A 670 21.08 -18.23 24.11
CA GLY A 670 22.04 -17.56 24.96
C GLY A 670 21.40 -16.53 25.92
N VAL A 671 20.19 -16.83 26.39
CA VAL A 671 19.49 -16.07 27.44
C VAL A 671 20.00 -16.50 28.81
N GLY A 672 19.96 -15.61 29.78
CA GLY A 672 20.58 -15.83 31.10
C GLY A 672 19.68 -16.59 32.06
N ASP A 673 18.41 -16.67 31.83
CA ASP A 673 17.43 -17.45 32.57
C ASP A 673 16.60 -18.33 31.63
N GLU A 674 15.30 -18.38 31.67
CA GLU A 674 14.47 -19.29 30.91
C GLU A 674 14.43 -18.94 29.40
N GLY A 675 14.34 -19.97 28.55
CA GLY A 675 14.09 -19.76 27.13
C GLY A 675 12.69 -19.19 26.90
N LEU A 676 11.69 -19.69 27.64
CA LEU A 676 10.33 -19.21 27.68
C LEU A 676 9.75 -19.42 29.07
N THR A 677 9.31 -18.34 29.70
CA THR A 677 8.52 -18.35 30.92
C THR A 677 7.05 -18.08 30.62
N PHE A 678 6.14 -18.82 31.26
CA PHE A 678 4.70 -18.57 31.15
C PHE A 678 4.00 -18.73 32.48
N ASP A 679 3.67 -17.62 33.11
CA ASP A 679 2.96 -17.57 34.36
C ASP A 679 1.45 -17.40 34.16
N VAL A 680 0.67 -18.32 34.75
CA VAL A 680 -0.80 -18.35 34.70
C VAL A 680 -1.34 -18.21 36.10
N ARG A 681 -2.14 -17.19 36.38
CA ARG A 681 -2.62 -16.92 37.75
C ARG A 681 -4.11 -17.15 37.92
N GLY A 682 -4.46 -17.67 39.03
CA GLY A 682 -5.84 -17.80 39.51
C GLY A 682 -6.76 -18.53 38.56
N ASN A 683 -7.79 -17.84 38.07
CA ASN A 683 -8.82 -18.34 37.19
C ASN A 683 -8.60 -17.96 35.71
N ALA A 684 -7.38 -17.59 35.34
CA ALA A 684 -7.06 -17.30 33.93
C ALA A 684 -7.27 -18.51 33.02
N ASN A 685 -7.67 -18.25 31.79
CA ASN A 685 -8.00 -19.29 30.79
C ASN A 685 -7.11 -19.17 29.54
N PRO A 686 -5.90 -19.72 29.55
CA PRO A 686 -5.04 -19.74 28.39
C PRO A 686 -5.41 -20.85 27.39
N THR A 687 -5.30 -20.51 26.11
CA THR A 687 -5.14 -21.48 25.03
C THR A 687 -3.84 -21.15 24.32
N ALA A 688 -2.79 -21.93 24.55
CA ALA A 688 -1.45 -21.65 24.09
C ALA A 688 -0.93 -22.72 23.14
N THR A 689 -0.37 -22.30 22.03
CA THR A 689 0.35 -23.15 21.07
C THR A 689 1.79 -22.65 20.96
N ILE A 690 2.74 -23.45 21.42
CA ILE A 690 4.19 -23.20 21.40
C ILE A 690 4.81 -24.22 20.46
N THR A 691 5.16 -23.77 19.25
CA THR A 691 5.52 -24.71 18.19
C THR A 691 6.71 -24.28 17.35
N ASN A 692 7.57 -25.26 17.01
CA ASN A 692 8.72 -25.07 16.13
C ASN A 692 9.68 -23.96 16.57
N ASN A 693 9.79 -23.68 17.87
CA ASN A 693 10.71 -22.70 18.40
C ASN A 693 12.06 -23.38 18.69
N ILE A 694 13.13 -22.60 18.66
CA ILE A 694 14.43 -22.92 19.25
C ILE A 694 14.49 -22.13 20.55
N LEU A 695 14.54 -22.81 21.70
CA LEU A 695 14.54 -22.19 23.03
C LEU A 695 15.77 -22.71 23.78
N GLN A 696 16.77 -21.86 23.94
CA GLN A 696 18.03 -22.24 24.55
C GLN A 696 18.40 -21.26 25.68
N SER A 697 18.28 -21.71 26.90
CA SER A 697 18.77 -21.02 28.10
C SER A 697 20.25 -21.33 28.35
N ASN A 698 20.91 -20.44 29.08
CA ASN A 698 22.30 -20.58 29.46
C ASN A 698 22.42 -20.56 30.98
N ASN A 699 22.67 -21.72 31.59
CA ASN A 699 22.84 -21.88 33.02
C ASN A 699 24.15 -21.25 33.51
N ALA A 700 24.40 -19.99 33.21
CA ALA A 700 25.55 -19.24 33.73
C ALA A 700 25.26 -18.61 35.09
N LYS A 701 24.03 -18.72 35.57
CA LYS A 701 23.58 -18.16 36.85
C LYS A 701 23.46 -19.26 37.93
N THR A 702 23.69 -18.93 39.15
CA THR A 702 23.43 -19.78 40.29
C THR A 702 21.93 -19.87 40.58
N GLY A 703 21.20 -20.61 39.83
CA GLY A 703 19.77 -20.82 39.99
C GLY A 703 19.25 -21.81 38.97
N SER A 704 18.03 -22.29 39.07
CA SER A 704 17.40 -23.17 38.11
C SER A 704 16.99 -22.34 36.88
N THR A 705 17.60 -22.60 35.72
CA THR A 705 17.26 -22.04 34.43
C THR A 705 16.60 -23.07 33.56
N ASP A 706 15.36 -22.89 33.18
CA ASP A 706 14.62 -23.90 32.46
C ASP A 706 14.59 -23.56 30.94
N GLY A 707 14.38 -24.56 30.10
CA GLY A 707 14.14 -24.34 28.69
C GLY A 707 12.78 -23.70 28.45
N ILE A 708 11.75 -24.30 29.03
CA ILE A 708 10.38 -23.77 29.17
C ILE A 708 9.98 -23.91 30.62
N ALA A 709 9.62 -22.83 31.30
CA ALA A 709 9.02 -22.80 32.60
C ALA A 709 7.54 -22.38 32.50
N LEU A 710 6.62 -23.25 32.91
CA LEU A 710 5.20 -22.94 32.93
C LEU A 710 4.70 -23.07 34.38
N THR A 711 4.33 -21.97 34.99
CA THR A 711 3.82 -21.90 36.33
C THR A 711 2.34 -21.56 36.36
N ILE A 712 1.52 -22.43 36.95
CA ILE A 712 0.07 -22.23 37.00
C ILE A 712 -0.35 -22.02 38.46
N GLY A 713 -1.01 -20.91 38.72
CA GLY A 713 -1.44 -20.53 40.06
C GLY A 713 -0.36 -19.82 40.90
N ALA A 714 0.71 -19.35 40.26
CA ALA A 714 1.83 -18.65 40.89
C ALA A 714 1.39 -17.49 41.80
N GLU A 715 1.98 -17.44 42.99
CA GLU A 715 1.90 -16.51 44.09
C GLU A 715 0.95 -16.89 45.23
N SER A 716 1.38 -16.47 46.43
CA SER A 716 0.88 -16.94 47.76
C SER A 716 -0.60 -16.69 48.06
N SER A 717 -1.34 -15.99 47.20
CA SER A 717 -2.74 -15.62 47.40
C SER A 717 -3.71 -16.09 46.34
N THR A 718 -3.22 -16.58 45.18
CA THR A 718 -4.10 -17.00 44.09
C THR A 718 -3.99 -18.49 43.79
N VAL A 719 -5.12 -19.15 43.80
CA VAL A 719 -5.23 -20.60 43.60
C VAL A 719 -5.46 -20.88 42.15
N ALA A 720 -4.81 -21.91 41.57
CA ALA A 720 -5.18 -22.43 40.25
C ALA A 720 -6.66 -22.84 40.29
N SER A 721 -7.50 -22.11 39.61
CA SER A 721 -8.94 -22.35 39.50
C SER A 721 -9.49 -22.18 38.08
N GLY A 722 -8.63 -21.89 37.12
CA GLY A 722 -8.98 -21.71 35.74
C GLY A 722 -8.98 -22.98 34.92
N GLN A 723 -9.13 -22.82 33.61
CA GLN A 723 -9.01 -23.90 32.65
C GLN A 723 -8.08 -23.47 31.51
N GLY A 724 -7.32 -24.42 30.96
CA GLY A 724 -6.37 -24.07 29.91
C GLY A 724 -5.95 -25.27 29.09
N SER A 725 -5.50 -24.97 27.91
CA SER A 725 -4.92 -25.93 26.97
C SER A 725 -3.58 -25.44 26.44
N PHE A 726 -2.58 -26.28 26.56
CA PHE A 726 -1.21 -26.00 26.14
C PHE A 726 -0.76 -27.05 25.13
N VAL A 727 -0.35 -26.61 23.95
CA VAL A 727 0.24 -27.46 22.90
C VAL A 727 1.68 -27.05 22.73
N ILE A 728 2.61 -27.89 23.15
CA ILE A 728 4.06 -27.68 23.04
C ILE A 728 4.60 -28.74 22.07
N THR A 729 4.85 -28.35 20.82
CA THR A 729 5.15 -29.34 19.79
C THR A 729 6.24 -28.90 18.81
N GLY A 730 7.11 -29.82 18.43
CA GLY A 730 8.12 -29.59 17.40
C GLY A 730 9.22 -28.61 17.81
N ASN A 731 9.35 -28.27 19.10
CA ASN A 731 10.37 -27.33 19.56
C ASN A 731 11.73 -28.01 19.75
N THR A 732 12.80 -27.25 19.56
CA THR A 732 14.15 -27.61 19.98
C THR A 732 14.47 -26.84 21.25
N ILE A 733 14.54 -27.52 22.37
CA ILE A 733 14.70 -26.96 23.71
C ILE A 733 16.02 -27.40 24.28
N GLY A 734 16.80 -26.48 24.80
CA GLY A 734 18.10 -26.77 25.35
C GLY A 734 18.43 -25.89 26.54
N VAL A 735 19.02 -26.51 27.58
CA VAL A 735 19.70 -25.81 28.66
C VAL A 735 21.19 -26.05 28.52
N VAL A 736 21.96 -24.98 28.40
CA VAL A 736 23.44 -25.10 28.30
C VAL A 736 24.06 -24.98 29.71
N GLY A 737 24.71 -26.03 30.15
CA GLY A 737 25.36 -26.06 31.47
C GLY A 737 26.49 -27.04 31.53
N THR A 738 27.21 -27.12 32.68
CA THR A 738 28.31 -28.03 32.92
C THR A 738 27.93 -29.07 33.98
N ALA A 739 28.69 -30.17 34.05
CA ALA A 739 28.49 -31.20 35.08
C ALA A 739 28.62 -30.69 36.56
N ALA A 740 29.21 -29.52 36.74
CA ALA A 740 29.40 -28.91 38.06
C ALA A 740 28.20 -28.11 38.56
N THR A 741 27.19 -27.84 37.68
CA THR A 741 25.93 -27.21 38.10
C THR A 741 25.11 -28.22 38.84
N THR A 742 24.97 -27.97 40.17
CA THR A 742 24.25 -28.87 41.12
C THR A 742 22.74 -28.59 41.13
N ASP A 743 22.31 -27.65 40.30
CA ASP A 743 20.92 -27.21 40.25
C ASP A 743 20.11 -27.89 39.15
N SER A 744 18.84 -28.06 39.45
CA SER A 744 17.85 -28.68 38.58
C SER A 744 17.44 -27.68 37.50
N ALA A 745 18.12 -27.72 36.37
CA ALA A 745 17.69 -26.97 35.16
C ALA A 745 16.90 -27.89 34.24
N GLU A 746 15.60 -27.73 34.26
CA GLU A 746 14.67 -28.59 33.54
C GLU A 746 14.56 -28.16 32.07
N GLY A 747 14.25 -29.14 31.22
CA GLY A 747 13.99 -28.84 29.81
C GLY A 747 12.60 -28.23 29.60
N ILE A 748 11.57 -28.93 30.02
CA ILE A 748 10.20 -28.43 30.12
C ILE A 748 9.73 -28.68 31.54
N LYS A 749 9.44 -27.60 32.26
CA LYS A 749 8.91 -27.62 33.62
C LYS A 749 7.50 -27.08 33.63
N ILE A 750 6.59 -27.85 34.24
CA ILE A 750 5.20 -27.45 34.46
C ILE A 750 4.86 -27.59 35.92
N ASP A 751 4.80 -26.48 36.63
CA ASP A 751 4.46 -26.42 38.03
C ASP A 751 3.03 -25.92 38.20
N ILE A 752 2.22 -26.74 38.92
CA ILE A 752 0.86 -26.35 39.30
C ILE A 752 0.89 -26.03 40.78
N VAL A 753 0.72 -24.76 41.10
CA VAL A 753 0.78 -24.21 42.45
C VAL A 753 -0.62 -24.09 43.06
N GLY A 754 -0.87 -24.78 44.15
CA GLY A 754 -2.11 -24.68 44.90
C GLY A 754 -1.90 -23.87 46.21
N THR A 755 -2.96 -23.49 46.87
CA THR A 755 -2.92 -22.88 48.22
C THR A 755 -3.71 -23.68 49.24
N THR A 756 -3.35 -23.51 50.48
CA THR A 756 -4.10 -24.11 51.58
C THR A 756 -5.53 -23.55 51.64
N GLY A 757 -6.55 -24.41 51.46
CA GLY A 757 -7.96 -24.08 51.66
C GLY A 757 -8.79 -23.72 50.41
N SER A 758 -8.31 -23.97 49.16
CA SER A 758 -9.12 -23.73 48.00
C SER A 758 -10.27 -24.73 47.80
N SER A 759 -11.44 -24.19 47.50
CA SER A 759 -12.62 -24.98 47.13
C SER A 759 -12.83 -25.06 45.59
N ALA A 760 -12.10 -24.32 44.78
CA ALA A 760 -12.25 -24.30 43.33
C ALA A 760 -11.31 -25.30 42.64
N GLY A 761 -11.84 -26.09 41.71
CA GLY A 761 -11.05 -26.99 40.92
C GLY A 761 -10.55 -26.32 39.64
N PHE A 762 -9.47 -26.82 39.10
CA PHE A 762 -8.92 -26.38 37.78
C PHE A 762 -9.08 -27.49 36.73
N ASN A 763 -8.92 -27.11 35.44
CA ASN A 763 -8.88 -28.05 34.32
C ASN A 763 -7.81 -27.64 33.33
N TYR A 764 -6.65 -28.28 33.41
CA TYR A 764 -5.53 -27.98 32.50
C TYR A 764 -5.13 -29.21 31.68
N ASN A 765 -4.98 -28.99 30.37
CA ASN A 765 -4.61 -30.00 29.40
C ASN A 765 -3.31 -29.63 28.70
N PHE A 766 -2.36 -30.57 28.68
CA PHE A 766 -1.06 -30.42 28.06
C PHE A 766 -0.88 -31.43 26.92
N THR A 767 -0.47 -31.00 25.77
CA THR A 767 0.00 -31.83 24.67
C THR A 767 1.46 -31.49 24.39
N ILE A 768 2.37 -32.40 24.72
CA ILE A 768 3.82 -32.20 24.58
C ILE A 768 4.33 -33.22 23.56
N SER A 769 4.55 -32.82 22.35
CA SER A 769 4.85 -33.80 21.30
C SER A 769 5.93 -33.37 20.33
N ASN A 770 6.71 -34.36 19.86
CA ASN A 770 7.73 -34.19 18.82
C ASN A 770 8.79 -33.11 19.14
N ASN A 771 9.03 -32.82 20.41
CA ASN A 771 10.07 -31.90 20.82
C ASN A 771 11.42 -32.62 20.92
N VAL A 772 12.48 -31.88 20.68
CA VAL A 772 13.88 -32.32 21.00
C VAL A 772 14.32 -31.51 22.21
N VAL A 773 14.48 -32.17 23.33
CA VAL A 773 14.82 -31.53 24.61
C VAL A 773 16.16 -32.06 25.14
N THR A 774 17.06 -31.15 25.48
CA THR A 774 18.40 -31.49 26.00
C THR A 774 18.69 -30.66 27.24
N VAL A 775 19.03 -31.32 28.34
CA VAL A 775 19.38 -30.69 29.62
C VAL A 775 20.72 -31.19 30.14
N PRO A 776 21.45 -30.40 30.98
CA PRO A 776 22.68 -30.86 31.59
C PRO A 776 22.37 -31.92 32.69
N THR A 777 21.61 -31.56 33.70
CA THR A 777 21.43 -32.37 34.91
C THR A 777 19.97 -32.44 35.41
N GLY A 778 19.07 -31.54 35.04
CA GLY A 778 17.70 -31.48 35.46
C GLY A 778 16.78 -32.61 34.92
N ASP A 779 15.52 -32.56 35.26
CA ASP A 779 14.50 -33.39 34.63
C ASP A 779 14.31 -32.92 33.17
N VAL A 780 14.25 -33.84 32.23
CA VAL A 780 14.10 -33.38 30.83
C VAL A 780 12.70 -32.86 30.57
N ILE A 781 11.69 -33.52 31.13
CA ILE A 781 10.31 -32.99 31.25
C ILE A 781 9.85 -33.27 32.68
N GLU A 782 9.42 -32.22 33.38
CA GLU A 782 8.74 -32.32 34.67
C GLU A 782 7.34 -31.72 34.60
N ILE A 783 6.35 -32.45 35.09
CA ILE A 783 5.00 -31.96 35.36
C ILE A 783 4.64 -32.30 36.79
N ALA A 784 4.49 -31.28 37.62
CA ALA A 784 4.27 -31.50 39.05
C ALA A 784 3.16 -30.59 39.59
N THR A 785 2.36 -31.15 40.50
CA THR A 785 1.61 -30.32 41.47
C THR A 785 2.52 -30.02 42.62
N GLN A 786 2.53 -28.79 43.14
CA GLN A 786 3.46 -28.36 44.19
C GLN A 786 3.22 -29.09 45.51
N SER A 787 4.29 -29.50 46.14
CA SER A 787 4.23 -30.14 47.47
C SER A 787 3.75 -29.16 48.59
N GLY A 788 2.93 -29.64 49.47
CA GLY A 788 2.40 -28.80 50.60
C GLY A 788 1.19 -27.91 50.23
N SER A 789 0.86 -27.85 48.94
CA SER A 789 -0.35 -27.16 48.48
C SER A 789 -1.59 -28.06 48.56
N ALA A 790 -2.77 -27.48 48.71
CA ALA A 790 -4.06 -28.21 48.69
C ALA A 790 -4.82 -27.90 47.38
N TYR A 791 -5.46 -28.91 46.84
CA TYR A 791 -6.23 -28.83 45.58
C TYR A 791 -7.63 -29.42 45.71
N ALA A 792 -8.60 -28.81 45.04
CA ALA A 792 -9.98 -29.25 45.07
C ALA A 792 -10.19 -30.65 44.43
N LEU A 793 -11.17 -31.43 44.93
CA LEU A 793 -11.54 -32.73 44.38
C LEU A 793 -11.89 -32.71 42.90
N GLY A 794 -12.45 -31.63 42.38
CA GLY A 794 -12.80 -31.46 40.97
C GLY A 794 -11.65 -31.03 40.05
N SER A 795 -10.42 -30.95 40.57
CA SER A 795 -9.25 -30.55 39.74
C SER A 795 -8.91 -31.66 38.74
N ILE A 796 -8.67 -31.25 37.51
CA ILE A 796 -8.27 -32.15 36.39
C ILE A 796 -6.92 -31.69 35.84
N LEU A 797 -5.99 -32.62 35.77
CA LEU A 797 -4.68 -32.46 35.15
C LEU A 797 -4.50 -33.54 34.08
N SER A 798 -4.43 -33.14 32.83
CA SER A 798 -4.22 -34.09 31.73
C SER A 798 -2.95 -33.77 30.95
N ALA A 799 -2.11 -34.77 30.74
CA ALA A 799 -0.92 -34.66 29.93
C ALA A 799 -0.83 -35.77 28.89
N SER A 800 -0.71 -35.40 27.63
CA SER A 800 -0.36 -36.29 26.52
C SER A 800 1.07 -35.97 26.07
N ILE A 801 2.01 -36.89 26.28
CA ILE A 801 3.43 -36.69 26.04
C ILE A 801 3.91 -37.71 25.02
N SER A 802 4.18 -37.28 23.78
CA SER A 802 4.42 -38.28 22.71
C SER A 802 5.45 -37.88 21.68
N GLY A 803 6.23 -38.86 21.23
CA GLY A 803 7.17 -38.65 20.10
C GLY A 803 8.35 -37.75 20.41
N ASN A 804 8.60 -37.40 21.68
CA ASN A 804 9.69 -36.51 22.03
C ASN A 804 11.04 -37.24 22.07
N THR A 805 12.13 -36.53 21.77
CA THR A 805 13.51 -36.98 21.96
C THR A 805 14.08 -36.22 23.17
N LEU A 806 14.32 -36.94 24.26
CA LEU A 806 14.68 -36.40 25.55
C LEU A 806 16.11 -36.80 25.91
N THR A 807 17.00 -35.85 26.18
CA THR A 807 18.43 -36.15 26.49
C THR A 807 18.86 -35.41 27.74
N LYS A 808 19.41 -36.19 28.70
CA LYS A 808 20.13 -35.69 29.88
C LYS A 808 21.61 -35.99 29.70
N GLN A 809 22.47 -34.96 29.81
CA GLN A 809 23.89 -35.06 29.43
C GLN A 809 24.83 -35.55 30.53
N PHE A 810 24.54 -35.19 31.79
CA PHE A 810 25.41 -35.46 32.92
C PHE A 810 24.69 -36.23 34.05
N THR A 811 25.47 -36.77 34.97
CA THR A 811 24.98 -37.57 36.11
C THR A 811 24.25 -36.69 37.12
N SER A 812 23.00 -37.06 37.40
CA SER A 812 22.17 -36.48 38.47
C SER A 812 21.14 -37.51 38.92
N SER A 813 20.41 -37.19 40.03
CA SER A 813 19.25 -37.97 40.45
C SER A 813 17.94 -37.61 39.74
N ASN A 814 17.98 -36.62 38.81
CA ASN A 814 16.81 -36.13 38.08
C ASN A 814 16.45 -37.09 36.92
N GLU A 815 15.20 -37.11 36.54
CA GLU A 815 14.59 -38.10 35.65
C GLU A 815 14.63 -37.66 34.16
N GLY A 816 14.37 -38.61 33.27
CA GLY A 816 14.13 -38.31 31.86
C GLY A 816 12.75 -37.66 31.68
N LEU A 817 11.70 -38.25 32.23
CA LEU A 817 10.34 -37.72 32.28
C LEU A 817 9.78 -37.97 33.66
N LYS A 818 9.29 -36.92 34.32
CA LYS A 818 8.69 -36.97 35.64
C LYS A 818 7.29 -36.40 35.67
N PHE A 819 6.37 -37.14 36.21
CA PHE A 819 4.99 -36.69 36.41
C PHE A 819 4.58 -36.95 37.87
N THR A 820 4.25 -35.86 38.59
CA THR A 820 4.01 -35.95 40.03
C THR A 820 2.69 -35.32 40.45
N ALA A 821 1.81 -36.10 41.03
CA ALA A 821 0.65 -35.65 41.79
C ALA A 821 1.01 -35.66 43.30
N ASN A 822 1.45 -34.51 43.83
CA ASN A 822 1.95 -34.37 45.18
C ASN A 822 0.92 -34.51 46.28
N SER A 823 1.39 -34.50 47.54
CA SER A 823 0.61 -34.89 48.73
C SER A 823 -0.72 -34.14 48.96
N GLY A 824 -0.83 -32.89 48.46
CA GLY A 824 -2.10 -32.12 48.54
C GLY A 824 -3.08 -32.37 47.40
N PHE A 825 -2.70 -33.10 46.34
CA PHE A 825 -3.54 -33.28 45.19
C PHE A 825 -4.65 -34.29 45.40
N ALA A 826 -5.90 -33.81 45.35
CA ALA A 826 -7.11 -34.63 45.61
C ALA A 826 -7.95 -34.86 44.30
N GLY A 827 -7.53 -34.31 43.16
CA GLY A 827 -8.21 -34.35 41.89
C GLY A 827 -7.93 -35.60 41.06
N THR A 828 -8.16 -35.50 39.75
CA THR A 828 -7.84 -36.54 38.76
C THR A 828 -6.71 -36.06 37.86
N ALA A 829 -5.61 -36.82 37.83
CA ALA A 829 -4.53 -36.65 36.90
C ALA A 829 -4.54 -37.74 35.84
N THR A 830 -4.20 -37.41 34.61
CA THR A 830 -4.05 -38.39 33.51
C THR A 830 -2.71 -38.15 32.81
N ALA A 831 -1.91 -39.19 32.63
CA ALA A 831 -0.63 -39.15 31.93
C ALA A 831 -0.61 -40.23 30.82
N ASP A 832 -0.78 -39.78 29.57
CA ASP A 832 -0.66 -40.63 28.39
C ASP A 832 0.73 -40.41 27.74
N ILE A 833 1.67 -41.32 27.97
CA ILE A 833 3.09 -41.20 27.61
C ILE A 833 3.45 -42.22 26.55
N GLN A 834 3.65 -41.76 25.31
CA GLN A 834 3.79 -42.67 24.17
C GLN A 834 4.94 -42.34 23.25
N ASN A 835 5.68 -43.37 22.80
CA ASN A 835 6.66 -43.26 21.72
C ASN A 835 7.75 -42.22 21.95
N ASN A 836 8.14 -41.96 23.21
CA ASN A 836 9.24 -41.05 23.52
C ASN A 836 10.57 -41.81 23.50
N ALA A 837 11.62 -41.20 22.99
CA ALA A 837 12.99 -41.68 23.03
C ALA A 837 13.75 -40.93 24.12
N ILE A 838 14.17 -41.64 25.17
CA ILE A 838 14.79 -41.06 26.36
C ILE A 838 16.26 -41.51 26.45
N ASN A 839 17.16 -40.56 26.52
CA ASN A 839 18.58 -40.78 26.50
C ASN A 839 19.22 -40.18 27.78
N ILE A 840 19.65 -41.02 28.70
CA ILE A 840 20.28 -40.61 29.94
C ILE A 840 21.79 -40.88 29.84
N LEU A 841 22.59 -39.83 29.56
CA LEU A 841 24.03 -39.90 29.32
C LEU A 841 24.83 -39.78 30.62
N GLY A 842 24.63 -40.29 31.62
CA GLY A 842 25.39 -40.21 32.90
C GLY A 842 25.02 -41.35 33.86
N GLY A 843 25.97 -41.84 34.58
CA GLY A 843 25.70 -42.81 35.66
C GLY A 843 24.90 -42.15 36.76
N SER A 844 23.64 -42.54 36.98
CA SER A 844 22.82 -42.00 38.03
C SER A 844 21.78 -42.98 38.53
N SER A 845 21.17 -42.71 39.66
CA SER A 845 20.00 -43.42 40.18
C SER A 845 18.69 -42.96 39.53
N ALA A 846 18.75 -42.07 38.51
CA ALA A 846 17.59 -41.49 37.82
C ALA A 846 16.75 -42.54 37.04
N TYR A 847 15.46 -42.36 37.02
CA TYR A 847 14.56 -43.15 36.19
C TYR A 847 14.37 -42.50 34.80
N ALA A 848 14.17 -43.35 33.80
CA ALA A 848 13.82 -42.82 32.48
C ALA A 848 12.42 -42.19 32.47
N ILE A 849 11.47 -42.86 33.15
CA ILE A 849 10.12 -42.30 33.38
C ILE A 849 9.77 -42.54 34.85
N GLN A 850 9.36 -41.49 35.54
CA GLN A 850 8.81 -41.58 36.89
C GLN A 850 7.41 -41.00 36.98
N LEU A 851 6.45 -41.74 37.50
CA LEU A 851 5.13 -41.25 37.89
C LEU A 851 4.92 -41.41 39.37
N VAL A 852 4.55 -40.36 40.06
CA VAL A 852 4.32 -40.38 41.53
C VAL A 852 2.89 -39.95 41.86
N GLN A 853 2.18 -40.76 42.64
CA GLN A 853 0.92 -40.40 43.27
C GLN A 853 1.11 -40.35 44.79
N SER A 854 1.18 -39.17 45.35
CA SER A 854 1.34 -38.93 46.80
C SER A 854 0.13 -38.29 47.42
N GLY A 855 -0.79 -37.67 46.68
CA GLY A 855 -2.02 -37.05 47.15
C GLY A 855 -3.16 -38.03 47.27
N SER A 856 -4.28 -37.60 47.87
CA SER A 856 -5.47 -38.44 48.02
C SER A 856 -6.27 -38.66 46.71
N GLY A 857 -5.89 -37.99 45.65
CA GLY A 857 -6.53 -38.06 44.30
C GLY A 857 -6.26 -39.36 43.52
N THR A 858 -6.59 -39.33 42.27
CA THR A 858 -6.39 -40.43 41.32
C THR A 858 -5.47 -40.02 40.18
N THR A 859 -4.43 -40.79 39.91
CA THR A 859 -3.62 -40.68 38.71
C THR A 859 -3.89 -41.88 37.79
N ASN A 860 -4.22 -41.61 36.54
CA ASN A 860 -4.41 -42.61 35.50
C ASN A 860 -3.25 -42.50 34.51
N SER A 861 -2.57 -43.59 34.23
CA SER A 861 -1.42 -43.57 33.30
C SER A 861 -1.55 -44.60 32.19
N LYS A 862 -1.00 -44.27 31.04
CA LYS A 862 -0.75 -45.17 29.89
C LYS A 862 0.62 -44.95 29.36
N LEU A 863 1.40 -46.01 29.31
CA LEU A 863 2.80 -45.99 28.85
C LEU A 863 2.97 -47.00 27.70
N VAL A 864 3.22 -46.54 26.50
CA VAL A 864 3.33 -47.38 25.32
C VAL A 864 4.38 -46.89 24.35
N GLY A 865 5.23 -47.80 23.83
CA GLY A 865 6.16 -47.50 22.78
C GLY A 865 7.35 -46.63 23.17
N ASN A 866 7.53 -46.27 24.44
CA ASN A 866 8.69 -45.52 24.89
C ASN A 866 9.96 -46.35 24.86
N SER A 867 11.08 -45.74 24.65
CA SER A 867 12.40 -46.37 24.68
C SER A 867 13.36 -45.54 25.52
N ALA A 868 14.28 -46.22 26.20
CA ALA A 868 15.31 -45.52 26.96
C ALA A 868 16.68 -46.15 26.72
N THR A 869 17.69 -45.32 26.65
CA THR A 869 19.10 -45.70 26.69
C THR A 869 19.77 -45.02 27.87
N SER A 870 20.69 -45.74 28.53
CA SER A 870 21.46 -45.17 29.62
C SER A 870 22.94 -45.58 29.45
N ASN A 871 23.88 -44.67 29.67
CA ASN A 871 25.31 -44.89 29.71
C ASN A 871 25.82 -44.65 31.13
N GLY A 872 26.40 -45.68 31.74
CA GLY A 872 27.17 -45.54 32.99
C GLY A 872 26.38 -45.58 34.31
N GLY A 873 25.28 -46.32 34.38
CA GLY A 873 24.56 -46.59 35.66
C GLY A 873 23.20 -45.97 35.81
N GLY A 874 22.75 -45.15 34.87
CA GLY A 874 21.34 -44.68 34.77
C GLY A 874 20.41 -45.86 34.46
N THR A 875 19.20 -45.84 34.96
CA THR A 875 18.30 -46.97 34.82
C THR A 875 17.34 -46.72 33.64
N SER A 876 17.34 -47.58 32.66
CA SER A 876 16.25 -47.65 31.64
C SER A 876 14.98 -48.16 32.30
N THR A 877 14.53 -47.52 33.41
CA THR A 877 13.45 -47.96 34.29
C THR A 877 12.25 -47.00 34.25
N ILE A 878 11.07 -47.61 34.14
CA ILE A 878 9.81 -46.95 34.43
C ILE A 878 9.51 -47.16 35.91
N ARG A 879 9.42 -46.10 36.66
CA ARG A 879 9.04 -46.07 38.07
C ARG A 879 7.61 -45.57 38.21
N LEU A 880 6.72 -46.42 38.69
CA LEU A 880 5.39 -46.03 39.17
C LEU A 880 5.36 -46.08 40.68
N GLU A 881 5.10 -44.96 41.34
CA GLU A 881 5.15 -44.88 42.80
C GLU A 881 3.85 -44.35 43.37
N ARG A 882 3.27 -45.10 44.29
CA ARG A 882 2.10 -44.71 45.00
C ARG A 882 2.37 -44.70 46.48
N THR A 883 2.29 -43.53 47.10
CA THR A 883 2.40 -43.37 48.57
C THR A 883 1.02 -43.11 49.18
N ALA A 884 0.07 -42.50 48.44
CA ALA A 884 -1.31 -42.28 48.87
C ALA A 884 -2.25 -42.29 47.66
N GLY A 885 -3.58 -42.13 47.84
CA GLY A 885 -4.59 -42.07 46.78
C GLY A 885 -4.65 -43.29 45.91
N THR A 886 -4.90 -43.08 44.60
CA THR A 886 -5.05 -44.18 43.61
C THR A 886 -4.10 -43.93 42.46
N LEU A 887 -3.33 -44.95 42.07
CA LEU A 887 -2.54 -44.96 40.83
C LEU A 887 -3.02 -46.13 39.96
N ASN A 888 -3.54 -45.79 38.81
CA ASN A 888 -4.00 -46.72 37.78
C ASN A 888 -3.04 -46.71 36.61
N ASN A 889 -2.78 -47.86 36.02
CA ASN A 889 -1.97 -47.95 34.78
C ASN A 889 -2.64 -48.90 33.77
N VAL A 890 -2.76 -48.48 32.54
CA VAL A 890 -3.28 -49.29 31.45
C VAL A 890 -2.33 -50.45 31.18
N ASN A 891 -2.91 -51.69 31.23
CA ASN A 891 -2.13 -52.90 31.01
C ASN A 891 -0.88 -52.99 31.88
N ASN A 892 -1.01 -52.73 33.17
CA ASN A 892 0.07 -52.68 34.17
C ASN A 892 1.03 -53.86 34.11
N SER A 893 0.57 -55.08 33.89
CA SER A 893 1.36 -56.28 33.81
C SER A 893 2.24 -56.36 32.57
N SER A 894 1.98 -55.61 31.52
CA SER A 894 2.76 -55.61 30.26
C SER A 894 3.51 -54.27 30.04
N THR A 895 3.64 -53.40 31.03
CA THR A 895 4.26 -52.13 30.95
C THR A 895 5.67 -52.19 30.40
N SER A 896 6.51 -53.11 30.85
CA SER A 896 7.87 -53.29 30.35
C SER A 896 7.91 -53.75 28.88
N ALA A 897 7.07 -54.69 28.50
CA ALA A 897 7.01 -55.21 27.13
C ALA A 897 6.46 -54.17 26.16
N ASN A 898 5.48 -53.37 26.58
CA ASN A 898 4.90 -52.28 25.78
C ASN A 898 5.82 -51.08 25.60
N ASN A 899 6.94 -50.99 26.31
CA ASN A 899 7.92 -49.92 26.27
C ASN A 899 9.31 -50.43 25.89
N ASN A 900 9.39 -51.24 24.86
CA ASN A 900 10.64 -51.69 24.26
C ASN A 900 11.62 -52.37 25.25
N GLY A 901 11.11 -53.11 26.22
CA GLY A 901 11.90 -53.87 27.20
C GLY A 901 12.49 -52.99 28.32
N MET A 902 12.04 -51.78 28.51
CA MET A 902 12.42 -50.95 29.66
C MET A 902 12.07 -51.67 30.96
N THR A 903 12.96 -51.60 31.96
CA THR A 903 12.67 -52.20 33.29
C THR A 903 11.50 -51.52 33.96
N TYR A 904 10.60 -52.32 34.55
CA TYR A 904 9.45 -51.80 35.29
C TYR A 904 9.62 -52.01 36.79
N SER A 905 9.52 -50.94 37.57
CA SER A 905 9.75 -50.94 39.01
C SER A 905 8.56 -50.26 39.75
N PRO A 906 7.47 -50.97 40.04
CA PRO A 906 6.36 -50.40 40.80
C PRO A 906 6.68 -50.30 42.29
N SER A 907 6.13 -49.23 42.94
CA SER A 907 6.16 -49.06 44.39
C SER A 907 4.78 -48.73 44.90
N GLY A 908 4.31 -49.50 45.86
CA GLY A 908 2.92 -49.46 46.27
C GLY A 908 1.97 -50.22 45.36
N THR A 909 0.66 -50.14 45.62
CA THR A 909 -0.36 -50.84 44.80
C THR A 909 -0.69 -50.03 43.53
N ILE A 910 -0.43 -50.60 42.39
CA ILE A 910 -0.79 -50.04 41.08
C ILE A 910 -1.95 -50.82 40.49
N ASN A 911 -3.07 -50.18 40.25
CA ASN A 911 -4.22 -50.85 39.67
C ASN A 911 -4.08 -51.02 38.16
N ASN A 912 -4.55 -52.15 37.64
CA ASN A 912 -4.60 -52.38 36.19
C ASN A 912 -5.98 -51.93 35.64
N ILE A 913 -5.96 -51.07 34.63
CA ILE A 913 -7.14 -50.63 33.91
C ILE A 913 -7.03 -50.93 32.43
N GLY A 914 -8.16 -51.15 31.74
CA GLY A 914 -8.16 -51.53 30.35
C GLY A 914 -7.88 -50.36 29.40
N GLN A 915 -8.29 -49.17 29.75
CA GLN A 915 -8.08 -47.92 28.95
C GLN A 915 -8.04 -46.70 29.88
N LEU A 916 -7.56 -45.57 29.38
CA LEU A 916 -7.69 -44.30 30.07
C LEU A 916 -9.19 -43.90 30.15
N PRO A 917 -9.65 -43.37 31.28
CA PRO A 917 -11.02 -42.91 31.45
C PRO A 917 -11.39 -41.68 30.61
#